data_7d62d58458f2001a3ef239012288dee2
#
_entry.id   7d62d58458f2001a3ef239012288dee2
#
_cell.length_a   1.000
_cell.length_b   1.000
_cell.length_c   1.000
_cell.angle_alpha   90.00
_cell.angle_beta   90.00
_cell.angle_gamma   90.00
#
_symmetry.space_group_name_H-M   'P 1'
#
loop_
_entity.id
_entity.type
_entity.pdbx_description
1 polymer ?
#
loop_
_entity_poly.entity_id
_entity_poly.type
_entity_poly.pdbx_seq_one_letter_code
_entity_poly.pdbx_strand_id
1 'polypeptide(L)'
;MRLRFFVLFSLLAAAASIAAPAARVRVAAAVALETGEYDGRPVADVQLVIEGPARDPANPCEPGTAVRNGGVAVAGATRTTPARDQAAEAELLSLLRVAPNSEYSTVRVRESLEMLFRDGGVACARVEVRELGAPGSGPLRLSFIIRRQVKVGEVRLDLGAVPQGSTVSEDELRARLNMLDPGARLSVQTLRNNADLIQAYLRDRGFYRAEVDYSQELDATGTRATVIFRVSPGEQATVSAFNIGIKGFDPSDVRPTLRLQPGSPFTREVLGQDINRIRQAIIRKDYLAPQLEDPQVSLDEAGKLVTINLEGAIGPKVFVTTTDYDLREKTARELLPVKREGTIDQSAIVEGARRLRNRLQQDGWFFADVEAVCTIAPAPSNGAAAGIANGTPEMCENLNPSELSGGTVNIVYDVERGRRFKLTDIRITGTDQLTLEDVEDDLRTQKANALGFIPLLGYGRGYTSRERLEEDRRTVRARMRDLGYRRAEVEVRQGVSLEGENLVITFAVTEGPLTRVAGVEIRGNQIYTEARLREEINSEACRDRLRSKDPFTNERLREQFRTIIGAPFSRTGARGDGDCILNLYARDGYIDAQLDFSVVELPRKGTDEQVRLLYTIKNEGDKVFINRIFVNGNILTKREAVLKTITLAEGEVLRADRLTESERLLYATDAFRQVIIRTENAGETASGFRKRDVIIDVEETKPRILDYGGGYSTDNGPLGFVELRNSNLFGQLRQGAVRLRASRRQQLLRFEYFDPRFRQYGGGGDTRRFMPLALSLQYQRDSTVTRFFRSTIDRGNEGIVQRLDEEGNPIDQFGERTGEPTINRFTFNAETQRNMSSDNRSTLFLRYNYEDVRLYNIGSLLIEPILRPDRAVRLSRLGATFVRDTRDSQFDATRGEFLTLDYALALRQLGGNLSFNKFQLNYRRYYKLGERLRRSTVLAGNITLGLANLFNPRDRNDNGVIDDVDRTLPISERFFSGGSTTLRGFGYEEAGPRVVAPQCFLLSPIPSTCGL
;
A
#
# COMPACT_ATOMS: atom_id res chain seq x y z
N MET A 1 5.59 -17.77 -5.52
CA MET A 1 6.38 -17.44 -4.33
C MET A 1 6.04 -16.01 -3.94
N ARG A 2 4.98 -15.84 -3.19
CA ARG A 2 4.45 -14.53 -2.77
C ARG A 2 4.11 -14.58 -1.30
N LEU A 3 4.85 -13.81 -0.54
CA LEU A 3 4.36 -12.80 0.38
C LEU A 3 3.20 -13.24 1.29
N ARG A 4 3.56 -13.78 2.47
CA ARG A 4 2.75 -13.71 3.68
C ARG A 4 3.67 -13.29 4.83
N PHE A 5 3.85 -11.99 4.96
CA PHE A 5 4.32 -11.32 6.17
C PHE A 5 3.47 -10.07 6.29
N PHE A 6 2.44 -10.14 7.08
CA PHE A 6 1.82 -9.01 7.76
C PHE A 6 0.64 -9.57 8.55
N VAL A 7 0.82 -9.79 9.80
CA VAL A 7 -0.10 -9.57 10.92
C VAL A 7 0.64 -10.02 12.17
N LEU A 8 1.21 -9.09 12.89
CA LEU A 8 1.31 -9.08 14.36
C LEU A 8 2.07 -7.82 14.79
N PHE A 9 1.35 -6.76 15.02
CA PHE A 9 1.70 -5.73 16.01
C PHE A 9 0.50 -4.79 16.14
N SER A 10 -0.45 -5.16 16.97
CA SER A 10 -1.46 -4.25 17.50
C SER A 10 -2.03 -4.89 18.75
N LEU A 11 -1.37 -4.67 19.87
CA LEU A 11 -1.96 -4.78 21.21
C LEU A 11 -0.86 -4.52 22.23
N LEU A 12 -0.74 -3.26 22.61
CA LEU A 12 -0.30 -2.84 23.95
C LEU A 12 -0.10 -1.31 23.94
N ALA A 13 -1.16 -0.58 24.17
CA ALA A 13 -1.11 0.74 24.78
C ALA A 13 -2.49 1.03 25.39
N ALA A 14 -2.72 0.45 26.53
CA ALA A 14 -3.77 0.90 27.44
C ALA A 14 -3.12 1.23 28.76
N ALA A 15 -3.51 2.38 29.28
CA ALA A 15 -3.29 2.89 30.65
C ALA A 15 -2.01 3.69 30.90
N ALA A 16 -2.10 4.99 30.63
CA ALA A 16 -1.65 6.01 31.56
C ALA A 16 -2.53 7.24 31.36
N SER A 17 -3.66 7.28 32.04
CA SER A 17 -4.46 8.48 32.24
C SER A 17 -3.71 9.39 33.21
N ILE A 18 -2.92 10.33 32.69
CA ILE A 18 -2.53 11.50 33.45
C ILE A 18 -3.46 12.60 32.99
N ALA A 19 -4.40 12.96 33.87
CA ALA A 19 -5.25 14.12 33.73
C ALA A 19 -4.39 15.38 33.66
N ALA A 20 -4.16 15.88 32.43
CA ALA A 20 -3.81 17.27 32.24
C ALA A 20 -5.12 18.09 32.31
N PRO A 21 -5.15 19.19 33.06
CA PRO A 21 -6.34 20.03 33.10
C PRO A 21 -6.60 20.53 31.68
N ALA A 22 -7.81 20.26 31.19
CA ALA A 22 -8.32 20.89 29.98
C ALA A 22 -8.17 22.41 30.14
N ALA A 23 -7.17 22.98 29.51
CA ALA A 23 -7.13 24.40 29.24
C ALA A 23 -8.34 24.65 28.32
N ARG A 24 -9.45 25.02 28.97
CA ARG A 24 -10.55 25.67 28.28
C ARG A 24 -9.93 26.87 27.58
N VAL A 25 -9.69 26.73 26.27
CA VAL A 25 -9.55 27.90 25.41
C VAL A 25 -10.83 28.68 25.60
N ARG A 26 -10.76 29.64 26.51
CA ARG A 26 -11.75 30.70 26.57
C ARG A 26 -11.61 31.39 25.22
N VAL A 27 -12.50 31.09 24.30
CA VAL A 27 -12.85 32.03 23.24
C VAL A 27 -13.26 33.29 24.00
N ALA A 28 -12.36 34.25 24.05
CA ALA A 28 -12.64 35.57 24.59
C ALA A 28 -13.50 36.29 23.55
N ALA A 29 -14.75 35.96 23.50
CA ALA A 29 -15.81 36.73 22.88
C ALA A 29 -16.96 36.83 23.86
N ALA A 30 -16.64 37.29 25.04
CA ALA A 30 -17.65 37.87 25.90
C ALA A 30 -17.49 39.39 25.84
N VAL A 31 -17.91 39.99 24.74
CA VAL A 31 -18.57 41.30 24.87
C VAL A 31 -19.86 40.97 25.59
N ALA A 32 -19.99 41.37 26.84
CA ALA A 32 -21.25 41.37 27.52
C ALA A 32 -22.19 42.28 26.71
N LEU A 33 -22.99 41.67 25.86
CA LEU A 33 -24.19 42.33 25.31
C LEU A 33 -25.16 42.42 26.46
N GLU A 34 -25.38 43.64 26.94
CA GLU A 34 -26.57 43.90 27.73
C GLU A 34 -27.75 43.47 26.87
N THR A 35 -28.37 42.37 27.25
CA THR A 35 -29.44 41.73 26.51
C THR A 35 -30.70 42.56 26.68
N GLY A 36 -31.22 43.12 25.60
CA GLY A 36 -32.57 43.64 25.54
C GLY A 36 -32.75 45.12 25.27
N GLU A 37 -31.70 45.97 25.36
CA GLU A 37 -31.88 47.45 25.24
C GLU A 37 -32.35 47.91 23.83
N TYR A 38 -32.11 47.15 22.79
CA TYR A 38 -32.43 47.49 21.40
C TYR A 38 -33.43 46.55 20.72
N ASP A 39 -33.83 45.43 21.33
CA ASP A 39 -34.69 44.42 20.71
C ASP A 39 -36.07 45.02 20.34
N GLY A 40 -36.53 44.72 19.11
CA GLY A 40 -37.80 45.24 18.56
C GLY A 40 -37.70 46.62 17.91
N ARG A 41 -36.57 47.32 17.97
CA ARG A 41 -36.41 48.63 17.34
C ARG A 41 -36.12 48.53 15.83
N PRO A 42 -36.58 49.47 14.99
CA PRO A 42 -36.35 49.39 13.56
C PRO A 42 -34.88 49.62 13.18
N VAL A 43 -34.33 48.77 12.35
CA VAL A 43 -32.97 48.86 11.77
C VAL A 43 -33.08 49.69 10.48
N ALA A 44 -32.55 50.90 10.47
CA ALA A 44 -32.57 51.76 9.29
C ALA A 44 -31.48 51.43 8.29
N ASP A 45 -30.32 50.98 8.78
CA ASP A 45 -29.15 50.78 7.93
C ASP A 45 -28.25 49.66 8.49
N VAL A 46 -27.69 48.84 7.60
CA VAL A 46 -26.74 47.79 7.93
C VAL A 46 -25.49 48.01 7.09
N GLN A 47 -24.36 48.22 7.73
CA GLN A 47 -23.07 48.49 7.09
C GLN A 47 -22.06 47.42 7.43
N LEU A 48 -21.26 47.02 6.46
CA LEU A 48 -20.11 46.14 6.66
C LEU A 48 -18.82 46.96 6.51
N VAL A 49 -17.96 46.91 7.54
CA VAL A 49 -16.68 47.61 7.54
C VAL A 49 -15.56 46.56 7.61
N ILE A 50 -14.75 46.50 6.60
CA ILE A 50 -13.60 45.56 6.55
C ILE A 50 -12.37 46.29 7.08
N GLU A 51 -11.88 45.89 8.26
CA GLU A 51 -10.64 46.43 8.82
C GLU A 51 -9.42 45.76 8.18
N GLY A 52 -8.30 46.48 8.12
CA GLY A 52 -7.00 45.93 7.73
C GLY A 52 -6.49 44.90 8.73
N PRO A 53 -5.37 44.22 8.40
CA PRO A 53 -4.80 43.17 9.23
C PRO A 53 -4.46 43.67 10.64
N ALA A 54 -4.56 42.79 11.65
CA ALA A 54 -4.19 43.10 13.02
C ALA A 54 -2.69 43.42 13.11
N ARG A 55 -2.33 44.32 14.04
CA ARG A 55 -0.92 44.57 14.36
C ARG A 55 -0.26 43.33 14.99
N ASP A 56 -0.99 42.72 15.92
CA ASP A 56 -0.59 41.43 16.49
C ASP A 56 -1.45 40.33 15.89
N PRO A 57 -0.85 39.46 15.06
CA PRO A 57 -1.56 38.31 14.53
C PRO A 57 -2.04 37.32 15.60
N ALA A 58 -1.47 37.37 16.81
CA ALA A 58 -1.91 36.52 17.91
C ALA A 58 -3.25 36.98 18.51
N ASN A 59 -3.58 38.27 18.32
CA ASN A 59 -4.83 38.81 18.78
C ASN A 59 -5.62 39.50 17.63
N PRO A 60 -6.31 38.70 16.78
CA PRO A 60 -7.00 39.23 15.60
C PRO A 60 -8.13 40.19 15.94
N CYS A 61 -8.56 40.26 17.20
CA CYS A 61 -9.63 41.18 17.66
C CYS A 61 -9.13 42.46 18.33
N GLU A 62 -7.83 42.64 18.42
CA GLU A 62 -7.28 43.90 18.95
C GLU A 62 -7.69 45.09 18.07
N PRO A 63 -8.21 46.19 18.65
CA PRO A 63 -8.60 47.34 17.86
C PRO A 63 -7.38 47.86 17.08
N GLY A 64 -7.43 47.74 15.76
CA GLY A 64 -6.39 48.26 14.88
C GLY A 64 -6.33 49.78 15.09
N THR A 65 -5.14 50.33 15.33
CA THR A 65 -4.97 51.79 15.26
C THR A 65 -5.44 52.20 13.87
N ALA A 66 -6.44 53.07 13.84
CA ALA A 66 -6.90 53.70 12.61
C ALA A 66 -5.67 54.18 11.84
N VAL A 67 -5.52 53.77 10.55
CA VAL A 67 -4.52 54.34 9.69
C VAL A 67 -4.76 55.84 9.63
N ARG A 68 -4.00 56.59 10.41
CA ARG A 68 -3.88 58.03 10.27
C ARG A 68 -3.08 58.27 8.99
N ASN A 69 -3.76 58.34 7.85
CA ASN A 69 -3.30 59.20 6.79
C ASN A 69 -3.55 60.64 7.33
N GLY A 70 -2.46 61.41 7.43
CA GLY A 70 -2.49 62.76 7.99
C GLY A 70 -3.55 63.61 7.29
N GLY A 71 -4.67 63.81 7.97
CA GLY A 71 -5.78 64.58 7.52
C GLY A 71 -6.84 64.57 8.62
N VAL A 72 -7.21 65.74 9.10
CA VAL A 72 -8.22 66.06 10.10
C VAL A 72 -9.41 65.13 10.01
N ALA A 73 -9.84 64.54 11.14
CA ALA A 73 -11.03 63.72 11.26
C ALA A 73 -12.27 64.54 10.85
N VAL A 74 -12.73 64.39 9.63
CA VAL A 74 -14.06 64.85 9.21
C VAL A 74 -15.00 63.66 9.41
N ALA A 75 -15.93 63.80 10.32
CA ALA A 75 -17.06 62.91 10.49
C ALA A 75 -17.86 62.94 9.18
N GLY A 76 -17.93 61.78 8.49
CA GLY A 76 -18.78 61.64 7.28
C GLY A 76 -18.10 61.19 5.99
N ALA A 77 -16.82 60.75 5.99
CA ALA A 77 -16.20 60.23 4.78
C ALA A 77 -16.63 58.81 4.53
N THR A 78 -17.49 58.62 3.53
CA THR A 78 -17.76 57.34 2.86
C THR A 78 -16.40 56.83 2.29
N ARG A 79 -15.83 55.82 2.88
CA ARG A 79 -14.63 55.17 2.32
C ARG A 79 -15.03 54.44 1.05
N THR A 80 -14.54 54.88 -0.09
CA THR A 80 -14.59 54.13 -1.34
C THR A 80 -13.67 52.91 -1.19
N THR A 81 -14.25 51.73 -1.06
CA THR A 81 -13.56 50.46 -1.09
C THR A 81 -13.06 50.17 -2.51
N PRO A 82 -11.84 49.64 -2.74
CA PRO A 82 -11.38 49.22 -4.06
C PRO A 82 -12.33 48.23 -4.73
N ALA A 83 -12.49 48.27 -6.05
CA ALA A 83 -13.46 47.46 -6.78
C ALA A 83 -13.37 45.94 -6.51
N ARG A 84 -12.20 45.42 -6.14
CA ARG A 84 -12.01 44.02 -5.74
C ARG A 84 -12.61 43.67 -4.36
N ASP A 85 -12.75 44.64 -3.50
CA ASP A 85 -13.33 44.43 -2.17
C ASP A 85 -14.85 44.54 -2.18
N GLN A 86 -15.46 45.19 -3.20
CA GLN A 86 -16.91 45.31 -3.33
C GLN A 86 -17.62 43.99 -3.56
N ALA A 87 -17.00 43.09 -4.33
CA ALA A 87 -17.56 41.74 -4.56
C ALA A 87 -17.54 40.88 -3.27
N ALA A 88 -16.48 40.99 -2.52
CA ALA A 88 -16.34 40.31 -1.24
C ALA A 88 -17.23 40.91 -0.14
N GLU A 89 -17.44 42.23 -0.17
CA GLU A 89 -18.39 42.93 0.70
C GLU A 89 -19.81 42.44 0.41
N ALA A 90 -20.20 42.34 -0.86
CA ALA A 90 -21.50 41.81 -1.27
C ALA A 90 -21.72 40.36 -0.83
N GLU A 91 -20.68 39.50 -0.96
CA GLU A 91 -20.70 38.11 -0.49
C GLU A 91 -20.90 38.04 1.02
N LEU A 92 -20.15 38.83 1.79
CA LEU A 92 -20.23 38.86 3.26
C LEU A 92 -21.56 39.46 3.75
N LEU A 93 -22.08 40.48 3.07
CA LEU A 93 -23.40 41.03 3.35
C LEU A 93 -24.52 40.01 3.15
N SER A 94 -24.38 39.11 2.17
CA SER A 94 -25.36 38.05 1.92
C SER A 94 -25.45 37.00 3.05
N LEU A 95 -24.43 36.94 3.92
CA LEU A 95 -24.38 36.04 5.07
C LEU A 95 -25.12 36.62 6.29
N LEU A 96 -25.42 37.93 6.29
CA LEU A 96 -26.08 38.55 7.41
C LEU A 96 -27.57 38.19 7.46
N ARG A 97 -28.06 37.90 8.67
CA ARG A 97 -29.47 37.59 8.95
C ARG A 97 -30.27 38.82 9.33
N VAL A 98 -29.61 39.97 9.45
CA VAL A 98 -30.23 41.26 9.70
C VAL A 98 -30.22 42.08 8.40
N ALA A 99 -31.38 42.60 8.02
CA ALA A 99 -31.55 43.45 6.84
C ALA A 99 -32.02 44.87 7.20
N PRO A 100 -31.76 45.88 6.38
CA PRO A 100 -32.38 47.16 6.50
C PRO A 100 -33.91 47.07 6.51
N ASN A 101 -34.57 47.88 7.27
CA ASN A 101 -36.04 47.91 7.50
C ASN A 101 -36.61 46.67 8.24
N SER A 102 -35.76 45.88 8.90
CA SER A 102 -36.20 44.84 9.83
C SER A 102 -36.18 45.32 11.27
N GLU A 103 -36.79 44.57 12.18
CA GLU A 103 -36.67 44.82 13.62
C GLU A 103 -35.33 44.25 14.12
N TYR A 104 -34.66 44.98 15.01
CA TYR A 104 -33.45 44.54 15.66
C TYR A 104 -33.77 43.31 16.53
N SER A 105 -32.94 42.30 16.43
CA SER A 105 -33.00 41.13 17.27
C SER A 105 -31.57 40.67 17.59
N THR A 106 -31.27 40.62 18.90
CA THR A 106 -29.99 40.14 19.40
C THR A 106 -29.65 38.72 18.88
N VAL A 107 -30.67 37.86 18.71
CA VAL A 107 -30.50 36.51 18.16
C VAL A 107 -30.03 36.56 16.71
N ARG A 108 -30.68 37.37 15.85
CA ARG A 108 -30.30 37.51 14.43
C ARG A 108 -28.91 38.17 14.26
N VAL A 109 -28.54 39.11 15.12
CA VAL A 109 -27.18 39.69 15.14
C VAL A 109 -26.15 38.61 15.48
N ARG A 110 -26.45 37.79 16.48
CA ARG A 110 -25.58 36.67 16.88
C ARG A 110 -25.44 35.62 15.76
N GLU A 111 -26.55 35.23 15.16
CA GLU A 111 -26.54 34.35 14.00
C GLU A 111 -25.72 34.91 12.82
N SER A 112 -25.83 36.22 12.58
CA SER A 112 -25.02 36.91 11.55
C SER A 112 -23.54 36.86 11.87
N LEU A 113 -23.14 37.05 13.10
CA LEU A 113 -21.76 36.93 13.54
C LEU A 113 -21.27 35.47 13.40
N GLU A 114 -22.06 34.49 13.80
CA GLU A 114 -21.74 33.07 13.67
C GLU A 114 -21.54 32.68 12.17
N MET A 115 -22.37 33.19 11.27
CA MET A 115 -22.25 32.98 9.83
C MET A 115 -21.00 33.65 9.27
N LEU A 116 -20.65 34.84 9.66
CA LEU A 116 -19.42 35.53 9.24
C LEU A 116 -18.16 34.78 9.68
N PHE A 117 -18.15 34.24 10.90
CA PHE A 117 -17.02 33.42 11.36
C PHE A 117 -16.94 32.06 10.66
N ARG A 118 -18.09 31.44 10.37
CA ARG A 118 -18.18 30.11 9.86
C ARG A 118 -17.91 30.04 8.35
N ASP A 119 -18.55 30.94 7.61
CA ASP A 119 -18.57 30.88 6.13
C ASP A 119 -17.88 32.08 5.47
N GLY A 120 -17.83 33.23 6.17
CA GLY A 120 -17.28 34.48 5.63
C GLY A 120 -15.74 34.55 5.64
N GLY A 121 -15.04 33.57 6.18
CA GLY A 121 -13.58 33.63 6.31
C GLY A 121 -13.11 34.81 7.14
N VAL A 122 -13.82 35.11 8.22
CA VAL A 122 -13.58 36.26 9.11
C VAL A 122 -12.79 35.75 10.32
N ALA A 123 -11.73 36.49 10.69
CA ALA A 123 -10.90 36.20 11.84
C ALA A 123 -11.40 36.90 13.11
N CYS A 124 -12.01 38.06 12.95
CA CYS A 124 -12.65 38.82 14.03
C CYS A 124 -13.84 39.58 13.48
N ALA A 125 -14.92 39.62 14.25
CA ALA A 125 -16.10 40.41 13.95
C ALA A 125 -16.66 41.02 15.22
N ARG A 126 -17.06 42.29 15.14
CA ARG A 126 -17.79 43.01 16.18
C ARG A 126 -18.92 43.80 15.54
N VAL A 127 -19.96 44.08 16.33
CA VAL A 127 -21.09 44.89 15.88
C VAL A 127 -21.17 46.16 16.74
N GLU A 128 -21.19 47.28 16.09
CA GLU A 128 -21.45 48.55 16.72
C GLU A 128 -22.88 49.02 16.37
N VAL A 129 -23.66 49.32 17.40
CA VAL A 129 -25.03 49.85 17.26
C VAL A 129 -25.02 51.35 17.50
N ARG A 130 -25.56 52.12 16.55
CA ARG A 130 -25.70 53.56 16.68
C ARG A 130 -27.14 53.95 16.46
N GLU A 131 -27.68 54.75 17.38
CA GLU A 131 -29.00 55.36 17.24
C GLU A 131 -28.95 56.51 16.24
N LEU A 132 -29.96 56.57 15.39
CA LEU A 132 -30.16 57.68 14.44
C LEU A 132 -31.35 58.53 14.91
N GLY A 133 -31.09 59.64 15.60
CA GLY A 133 -32.14 60.58 16.11
C GLY A 133 -32.10 60.75 17.60
N ALA A 134 -33.27 60.98 18.24
CA ALA A 134 -33.33 61.16 19.66
C ALA A 134 -32.96 59.94 20.50
N PRO A 135 -32.19 60.05 21.58
CA PRO A 135 -31.79 58.92 22.41
C PRO A 135 -32.99 58.11 22.93
N GLY A 136 -32.94 56.81 22.78
CA GLY A 136 -33.91 55.89 23.35
C GLY A 136 -35.08 55.49 22.44
N SER A 137 -35.35 56.18 21.29
CA SER A 137 -36.50 55.89 20.43
C SER A 137 -36.22 55.91 18.91
N GLY A 138 -35.00 56.30 18.51
CA GLY A 138 -34.62 56.38 17.08
C GLY A 138 -34.37 55.05 16.42
N PRO A 139 -34.43 55.01 15.08
CA PRO A 139 -34.02 53.81 14.33
C PRO A 139 -32.52 53.58 14.49
N LEU A 140 -32.10 52.29 14.32
CA LEU A 140 -30.74 51.83 14.57
C LEU A 140 -29.95 51.70 13.28
N ARG A 141 -28.64 52.06 13.33
CA ARG A 141 -27.66 51.69 12.34
C ARG A 141 -26.76 50.58 12.94
N LEU A 142 -26.61 49.50 12.24
CA LEU A 142 -25.74 48.40 12.62
C LEU A 142 -24.49 48.41 11.75
N SER A 143 -23.33 48.49 12.35
CA SER A 143 -22.04 48.42 11.68
C SER A 143 -21.34 47.12 12.06
N PHE A 144 -21.31 46.15 11.14
CA PHE A 144 -20.53 44.94 11.31
C PHE A 144 -19.09 45.24 10.92
N ILE A 145 -18.22 45.30 11.90
CA ILE A 145 -16.80 45.56 11.70
C ILE A 145 -16.07 44.23 11.74
N ILE A 146 -15.50 43.84 10.60
CA ILE A 146 -14.90 42.54 10.42
C ILE A 146 -13.44 42.63 10.02
N ARG A 147 -12.69 41.63 10.35
CA ARG A 147 -11.32 41.40 9.86
C ARG A 147 -11.21 40.07 9.20
N ARG A 148 -10.70 40.08 7.98
CA ARG A 148 -10.58 38.85 7.17
C ARG A 148 -9.51 37.95 7.71
N GLN A 149 -9.70 36.65 7.47
CA GLN A 149 -8.77 35.60 7.78
C GLN A 149 -7.63 35.62 6.78
N VAL A 150 -6.41 35.60 7.28
CA VAL A 150 -5.22 35.48 6.44
C VAL A 150 -5.02 34.01 6.06
N LYS A 151 -4.78 33.75 4.77
CA LYS A 151 -4.47 32.43 4.21
C LYS A 151 -3.01 32.36 3.82
N VAL A 152 -2.42 31.16 3.89
CA VAL A 152 -1.07 30.90 3.37
C VAL A 152 -1.04 31.13 1.86
N GLY A 153 -0.17 31.98 1.36
CA GLY A 153 0.10 32.19 -0.04
C GLY A 153 1.25 31.27 -0.51
N GLU A 154 2.42 31.52 0.03
CA GLU A 154 3.66 30.79 -0.26
C GLU A 154 4.42 30.59 1.06
N VAL A 155 5.17 29.47 1.16
CA VAL A 155 6.11 29.25 2.27
C VAL A 155 7.53 29.24 1.72
N ARG A 156 8.36 30.10 2.27
CA ARG A 156 9.80 30.21 1.97
C ARG A 156 10.59 29.81 3.19
N LEU A 157 11.62 29.00 2.95
CA LEU A 157 12.63 28.63 3.93
C LEU A 157 13.89 29.41 3.57
N ASP A 158 14.28 30.35 4.40
CA ASP A 158 15.54 31.09 4.27
C ASP A 158 16.57 30.42 5.17
N LEU A 159 17.37 29.55 4.56
CA LEU A 159 18.46 28.85 5.24
C LEU A 159 19.69 29.76 5.25
N GLY A 160 20.09 30.24 6.41
CA GLY A 160 21.40 30.89 6.60
C GLY A 160 22.54 30.00 6.14
N ALA A 161 23.77 30.47 6.32
CA ALA A 161 24.98 29.71 5.92
C ALA A 161 24.96 28.30 6.55
N VAL A 162 24.62 27.29 5.75
CA VAL A 162 24.70 25.89 6.12
C VAL A 162 26.15 25.41 5.96
N PRO A 163 26.79 24.81 6.99
CA PRO A 163 28.15 24.30 6.86
C PRO A 163 28.23 23.28 5.71
N GLN A 164 29.32 23.37 4.93
CA GLN A 164 29.59 22.43 3.83
C GLN A 164 29.68 20.99 4.39
N GLY A 165 28.86 20.08 3.83
CA GLY A 165 28.79 18.68 4.26
C GLY A 165 27.70 18.40 5.29
N SER A 166 26.87 19.39 5.68
CA SER A 166 25.72 19.12 6.55
C SER A 166 24.63 18.35 5.77
N THR A 167 23.94 17.45 6.49
CA THR A 167 22.85 16.64 5.94
C THR A 167 21.50 17.36 5.94
N VAL A 168 21.47 18.64 6.31
CA VAL A 168 20.24 19.45 6.36
C VAL A 168 19.96 20.06 5.01
N SER A 169 18.86 19.72 4.40
CA SER A 169 18.41 20.31 3.12
C SER A 169 17.07 21.05 3.29
N GLU A 170 16.83 22.03 2.42
CA GLU A 170 15.56 22.76 2.39
C GLU A 170 14.37 21.80 2.19
N ASP A 171 14.51 20.83 1.30
CA ASP A 171 13.46 19.85 1.02
C ASP A 171 13.11 19.02 2.26
N GLU A 172 14.08 18.66 3.06
CA GLU A 172 13.90 17.89 4.28
C GLU A 172 13.19 18.70 5.38
N LEU A 173 13.51 19.99 5.49
CA LEU A 173 12.82 20.92 6.39
C LEU A 173 11.39 21.21 5.90
N ARG A 174 11.22 21.40 4.59
CA ARG A 174 9.92 21.64 3.97
C ARG A 174 8.96 20.46 4.20
N ALA A 175 9.46 19.22 4.13
CA ALA A 175 8.67 18.03 4.38
C ALA A 175 8.17 17.89 5.82
N ARG A 176 8.70 18.67 6.76
CA ARG A 176 8.27 18.66 8.17
C ARG A 176 7.26 19.74 8.50
N LEU A 177 7.03 20.68 7.58
CA LEU A 177 6.00 21.71 7.77
C LEU A 177 4.62 21.06 7.76
N ASN A 178 3.78 21.47 8.69
CA ASN A 178 2.44 20.95 8.86
C ASN A 178 1.40 22.05 8.70
N MET A 179 0.32 21.78 7.95
CA MET A 179 -0.82 22.67 7.74
C MET A 179 -0.47 24.06 7.17
N LEU A 180 0.60 24.16 6.39
CA LEU A 180 1.04 25.39 5.73
C LEU A 180 0.93 25.36 4.20
N ASP A 181 0.12 24.47 3.66
CA ASP A 181 -0.12 24.42 2.21
C ASP A 181 -0.77 25.73 1.70
N PRO A 182 -0.48 26.15 0.47
CA PRO A 182 -1.08 27.35 -0.11
C PRO A 182 -2.60 27.38 0.02
N GLY A 183 -3.11 28.44 0.62
CA GLY A 183 -4.53 28.65 0.91
C GLY A 183 -5.02 28.07 2.21
N ALA A 184 -4.20 27.39 3.02
CA ALA A 184 -4.54 27.03 4.40
C ALA A 184 -4.78 28.28 5.26
N ARG A 185 -5.56 28.14 6.33
CA ARG A 185 -5.75 29.21 7.31
C ARG A 185 -4.44 29.45 8.07
N LEU A 186 -3.95 30.67 8.06
CA LEU A 186 -2.76 31.04 8.80
C LEU A 186 -3.12 31.44 10.24
N SER A 187 -2.49 30.79 11.21
CA SER A 187 -2.57 31.19 12.62
C SER A 187 -1.15 31.31 13.17
N VAL A 188 -0.98 32.19 14.18
CA VAL A 188 0.30 32.33 14.88
C VAL A 188 0.71 31.04 15.55
N GLN A 189 -0.26 30.26 16.06
CA GLN A 189 0.03 28.96 16.67
C GLN A 189 0.59 27.99 15.66
N THR A 190 0.05 27.97 14.43
CA THR A 190 0.58 27.13 13.35
C THR A 190 2.00 27.52 12.99
N LEU A 191 2.30 28.83 12.92
CA LEU A 191 3.64 29.32 12.63
C LEU A 191 4.63 28.92 13.73
N ARG A 192 4.24 29.14 14.99
CA ARG A 192 5.07 28.79 16.15
C ARG A 192 5.33 27.29 16.21
N ASN A 193 4.29 26.47 16.07
CA ASN A 193 4.45 25.01 16.08
C ASN A 193 5.41 24.53 14.99
N ASN A 194 5.35 25.12 13.79
CA ASN A 194 6.27 24.76 12.70
C ASN A 194 7.71 25.24 12.98
N ALA A 195 7.89 26.42 13.54
CA ALA A 195 9.22 26.87 13.97
C ALA A 195 9.82 25.93 15.03
N ASP A 196 9.01 25.56 16.03
CA ASP A 196 9.42 24.62 17.10
C ASP A 196 9.77 23.24 16.52
N LEU A 197 9.01 22.75 15.54
CA LEU A 197 9.29 21.48 14.85
C LEU A 197 10.62 21.52 14.08
N ILE A 198 10.89 22.59 13.35
CA ILE A 198 12.16 22.78 12.65
C ILE A 198 13.31 22.86 13.66
N GLN A 199 13.14 23.64 14.73
CA GLN A 199 14.19 23.79 15.75
C GLN A 199 14.48 22.50 16.50
N ALA A 200 13.45 21.71 16.85
CA ALA A 200 13.61 20.41 17.49
C ALA A 200 14.37 19.43 16.57
N TYR A 201 13.99 19.41 15.30
CA TYR A 201 14.68 18.59 14.31
C TYR A 201 16.17 18.95 14.16
N LEU A 202 16.51 20.23 14.12
CA LEU A 202 17.89 20.68 14.05
C LEU A 202 18.68 20.31 15.32
N ARG A 203 18.07 20.43 16.50
CA ARG A 203 18.68 20.00 17.78
C ARG A 203 18.96 18.50 17.82
N ASP A 204 18.05 17.70 17.31
CA ASP A 204 18.26 16.25 17.20
C ASP A 204 19.41 15.88 16.25
N ARG A 205 19.69 16.74 15.29
CA ARG A 205 20.86 16.64 14.39
C ARG A 205 22.13 17.30 14.93
N GLY A 206 22.14 17.78 16.19
CA GLY A 206 23.29 18.36 16.86
C GLY A 206 23.48 19.86 16.65
N PHE A 207 22.52 20.55 16.06
CA PHE A 207 22.54 22.03 15.94
C PHE A 207 21.85 22.66 17.16
N TYR A 208 22.52 22.63 18.29
CA TYR A 208 21.93 23.05 19.56
C TYR A 208 21.63 24.56 19.67
N ARG A 209 22.36 25.39 18.91
CA ARG A 209 22.16 26.81 18.80
C ARG A 209 21.29 27.23 17.62
N ALA A 210 20.60 26.27 17.03
CA ALA A 210 19.68 26.59 15.94
C ALA A 210 18.58 27.51 16.43
N GLU A 211 18.42 28.60 15.72
CA GLU A 211 17.34 29.57 15.89
C GLU A 211 16.46 29.56 14.67
N VAL A 212 15.16 29.55 14.90
CA VAL A 212 14.15 29.56 13.84
C VAL A 212 13.17 30.67 14.13
N ASP A 213 13.27 31.71 13.34
CA ASP A 213 12.34 32.82 13.37
C ASP A 213 11.35 32.70 12.22
N TYR A 214 10.18 33.22 12.40
CA TYR A 214 9.19 33.31 11.34
C TYR A 214 8.69 34.74 11.14
N SER A 215 8.42 35.08 9.90
CA SER A 215 7.77 36.32 9.53
C SER A 215 6.71 36.06 8.48
N GLN A 216 5.77 36.97 8.36
CA GLN A 216 4.72 36.91 7.35
C GLN A 216 4.68 38.24 6.57
N GLU A 217 4.63 38.12 5.27
CA GLU A 217 4.45 39.25 4.34
C GLU A 217 3.06 39.15 3.72
N LEU A 218 2.21 40.14 3.98
CA LEU A 218 0.84 40.13 3.44
C LEU A 218 0.85 40.65 2.00
N ASP A 219 0.00 40.06 1.16
CA ASP A 219 -0.27 40.57 -0.17
C ASP A 219 -1.00 41.95 -0.14
N ALA A 220 -1.13 42.57 -1.30
CA ALA A 220 -1.80 43.89 -1.40
C ALA A 220 -3.27 43.87 -0.95
N THR A 221 -3.89 42.68 -0.90
CA THR A 221 -5.30 42.51 -0.45
C THR A 221 -5.42 42.19 1.04
N GLY A 222 -4.32 41.93 1.76
CA GLY A 222 -4.29 41.55 3.16
C GLY A 222 -4.91 40.20 3.47
N THR A 223 -5.17 39.37 2.44
CA THR A 223 -5.87 38.08 2.58
C THR A 223 -4.95 36.88 2.42
N ARG A 224 -3.76 37.04 1.86
CA ARG A 224 -2.74 36.01 1.71
C ARG A 224 -1.43 36.47 2.31
N ALA A 225 -0.71 35.56 2.92
CA ALA A 225 0.62 35.81 3.46
C ALA A 225 1.65 34.91 2.82
N THR A 226 2.79 35.47 2.45
CA THR A 226 4.02 34.70 2.25
C THR A 226 4.64 34.47 3.62
N VAL A 227 4.75 33.22 4.04
CA VAL A 227 5.37 32.81 5.30
C VAL A 227 6.84 32.57 5.04
N ILE A 228 7.70 33.21 5.81
CA ILE A 228 9.16 33.07 5.70
C ILE A 228 9.67 32.53 7.04
N PHE A 229 10.22 31.31 7.02
CA PHE A 229 10.99 30.79 8.14
C PHE A 229 12.47 31.06 7.90
N ARG A 230 13.06 31.88 8.75
CA ARG A 230 14.51 32.12 8.75
C ARG A 230 15.15 31.13 9.69
N VAL A 231 15.89 30.21 9.10
CA VAL A 231 16.57 29.13 9.81
C VAL A 231 18.04 29.44 9.92
N SER A 232 18.52 29.71 11.11
CA SER A 232 19.93 29.88 11.43
C SER A 232 20.43 28.62 12.14
N PRO A 233 20.94 27.61 11.43
CA PRO A 233 21.35 26.34 12.06
C PRO A 233 22.48 26.48 13.06
N GLY A 234 23.39 27.45 12.85
CA GLY A 234 24.63 27.53 13.60
C GLY A 234 25.63 26.43 13.22
N GLU A 235 26.64 26.22 14.03
CA GLU A 235 27.58 25.15 13.85
C GLU A 235 27.03 23.85 14.44
N GLN A 236 27.26 22.73 13.74
CA GLN A 236 26.89 21.40 14.25
C GLN A 236 27.89 21.02 15.35
N ALA A 237 27.36 20.58 16.48
CA ALA A 237 28.17 20.13 17.61
C ALA A 237 28.93 18.86 17.24
N THR A 238 30.18 18.79 17.63
CA THR A 238 31.06 17.63 17.46
C THR A 238 31.30 16.94 18.79
N VAL A 239 31.51 15.63 18.74
CA VAL A 239 31.78 14.84 19.96
C VAL A 239 33.17 15.17 20.48
N SER A 240 33.23 15.64 21.71
CA SER A 240 34.51 15.82 22.45
C SER A 240 34.97 14.50 23.07
N ALA A 241 34.07 13.84 23.76
CA ALA A 241 34.34 12.56 24.37
C ALA A 241 33.07 11.69 24.44
N PHE A 242 33.20 10.39 24.26
CA PHE A 242 32.17 9.41 24.57
C PHE A 242 32.69 8.48 25.67
N ASN A 243 32.31 8.80 26.89
CA ASN A 243 32.71 8.06 28.11
C ASN A 243 31.74 6.90 28.32
N ILE A 244 32.25 5.70 28.35
CA ILE A 244 31.48 4.48 28.58
C ILE A 244 31.92 3.94 29.94
N GLY A 245 31.09 4.18 30.97
CA GLY A 245 31.29 3.81 32.37
C GLY A 245 30.42 2.62 32.77
N ILE A 246 30.40 1.53 32.00
CA ILE A 246 29.57 0.36 32.29
C ILE A 246 30.35 -0.60 33.16
N LYS A 247 29.86 -0.83 34.39
CA LYS A 247 30.52 -1.72 35.38
C LYS A 247 30.63 -3.14 34.82
N GLY A 248 31.83 -3.68 34.79
CA GLY A 248 32.13 -5.03 34.30
C GLY A 248 32.31 -5.15 32.79
N PHE A 249 32.24 -4.06 32.02
CA PHE A 249 32.40 -4.05 30.57
C PHE A 249 33.67 -3.30 30.16
N ASP A 250 34.51 -3.95 29.38
CA ASP A 250 35.64 -3.29 28.70
C ASP A 250 35.16 -2.77 27.32
N PRO A 251 35.13 -1.45 27.13
CA PRO A 251 34.66 -0.86 25.89
C PRO A 251 35.68 -0.93 24.73
N SER A 252 36.91 -1.42 24.95
CA SER A 252 38.00 -1.43 23.96
C SER A 252 37.60 -2.10 22.66
N ASP A 253 36.84 -3.20 22.70
CA ASP A 253 36.39 -3.99 21.54
C ASP A 253 35.28 -3.28 20.73
N VAL A 254 34.46 -2.47 21.39
CA VAL A 254 33.32 -1.81 20.73
C VAL A 254 33.64 -0.42 20.25
N ARG A 255 34.58 0.30 20.92
CA ARG A 255 34.98 1.66 20.54
C ARG A 255 35.28 1.85 19.05
N PRO A 256 36.07 0.99 18.37
CA PRO A 256 36.36 1.16 16.94
C PRO A 256 35.10 1.04 16.04
N THR A 257 34.03 0.42 16.54
CA THR A 257 32.78 0.20 15.78
C THR A 257 31.77 1.31 15.96
N LEU A 258 31.99 2.19 16.95
CA LEU A 258 31.13 3.34 17.19
C LEU A 258 31.34 4.41 16.14
N ARG A 259 30.26 5.07 15.76
CA ARG A 259 30.28 6.19 14.82
C ARG A 259 30.58 7.52 15.51
N LEU A 260 30.13 7.68 16.74
CA LEU A 260 30.40 8.86 17.56
C LEU A 260 31.78 8.74 18.20
N GLN A 261 32.78 9.16 17.47
CA GLN A 261 34.18 9.28 17.92
C GLN A 261 34.55 10.75 18.13
N PRO A 262 35.56 11.05 18.95
CA PRO A 262 36.02 12.42 19.10
C PRO A 262 36.28 13.10 17.74
N GLY A 263 35.68 14.28 17.56
CA GLY A 263 35.70 15.05 16.30
C GLY A 263 34.58 14.70 15.31
N SER A 264 33.80 13.65 15.53
CA SER A 264 32.66 13.34 14.65
C SER A 264 31.45 14.25 14.94
N PRO A 265 30.62 14.57 13.92
CA PRO A 265 29.41 15.33 14.12
C PRO A 265 28.38 14.54 14.96
N PHE A 266 27.81 15.21 15.94
CA PHE A 266 26.82 14.60 16.82
C PHE A 266 25.43 14.57 16.19
N THR A 267 24.73 13.43 16.29
CA THR A 267 23.29 13.34 16.09
C THR A 267 22.68 12.38 17.11
N ARG A 268 21.46 12.67 17.58
CA ARG A 268 20.74 11.82 18.54
C ARG A 268 20.43 10.44 17.96
N GLU A 269 20.18 10.36 16.66
CA GLU A 269 19.95 9.10 15.95
C GLU A 269 21.19 8.19 16.01
N VAL A 270 22.37 8.74 15.70
CA VAL A 270 23.62 7.98 15.73
C VAL A 270 23.98 7.56 17.16
N LEU A 271 23.68 8.41 18.16
CA LEU A 271 23.83 8.04 19.57
C LEU A 271 22.98 6.81 19.92
N GLY A 272 21.70 6.81 19.52
CA GLY A 272 20.83 5.65 19.75
C GLY A 272 21.36 4.38 19.07
N GLN A 273 21.88 4.51 17.85
CA GLN A 273 22.49 3.39 17.12
C GLN A 273 23.77 2.88 17.83
N ASP A 274 24.61 3.78 18.35
CA ASP A 274 25.84 3.41 19.03
C ASP A 274 25.55 2.76 20.39
N ILE A 275 24.57 3.26 21.16
CA ILE A 275 24.11 2.60 22.39
C ILE A 275 23.61 1.18 22.10
N ASN A 276 22.84 1.02 21.02
CA ASN A 276 22.41 -0.31 20.61
C ASN A 276 23.58 -1.22 20.20
N ARG A 277 24.64 -0.68 19.58
CA ARG A 277 25.88 -1.46 19.30
C ARG A 277 26.55 -1.91 20.57
N ILE A 278 26.67 -1.02 21.57
CA ILE A 278 27.23 -1.35 22.89
C ILE A 278 26.39 -2.45 23.55
N ARG A 279 25.05 -2.27 23.58
CA ARG A 279 24.14 -3.29 24.14
C ARG A 279 24.29 -4.64 23.45
N GLN A 280 24.34 -4.64 22.12
CA GLN A 280 24.54 -5.87 21.36
C GLN A 280 25.93 -6.50 21.55
N ALA A 281 26.96 -5.69 21.80
CA ALA A 281 28.30 -6.18 22.11
C ALA A 281 28.35 -6.89 23.49
N ILE A 282 27.64 -6.37 24.48
CA ILE A 282 27.48 -6.99 25.80
C ILE A 282 26.70 -8.32 25.68
N ILE A 283 25.58 -8.30 24.96
CA ILE A 283 24.72 -9.49 24.73
C ILE A 283 25.49 -10.59 23.95
N ARG A 284 26.33 -10.21 22.98
CA ARG A 284 27.16 -11.18 22.24
C ARG A 284 28.18 -11.89 23.09
N LYS A 285 28.58 -11.31 24.22
CA LYS A 285 29.46 -11.92 25.23
C LYS A 285 28.67 -12.75 26.28
N ASP A 286 27.38 -13.02 26.00
CA ASP A 286 26.43 -13.73 26.85
C ASP A 286 26.10 -13.03 28.19
N TYR A 287 26.35 -11.74 28.28
CA TYR A 287 25.85 -10.92 29.38
C TYR A 287 24.46 -10.37 29.02
N LEU A 288 23.41 -10.96 29.57
CA LEU A 288 22.04 -10.61 29.22
C LEU A 288 21.43 -9.61 30.21
N ALA A 289 20.34 -8.94 29.76
CA ALA A 289 19.69 -7.88 30.51
C ALA A 289 20.63 -6.77 31.02
N PRO A 290 21.51 -6.19 30.15
CA PRO A 290 22.37 -5.09 30.57
C PRO A 290 21.52 -3.88 30.95
N GLN A 291 21.81 -3.30 32.11
CA GLN A 291 21.16 -2.10 32.60
C GLN A 291 22.00 -0.90 32.18
N LEU A 292 21.58 -0.24 31.09
CA LEU A 292 22.19 0.98 30.63
C LEU A 292 21.29 2.14 31.02
N GLU A 293 21.87 3.10 31.71
CA GLU A 293 21.20 4.34 32.07
C GLU A 293 21.01 5.22 30.81
N ASP A 294 20.10 6.19 30.91
CA ASP A 294 19.96 7.15 29.84
C ASP A 294 21.23 7.98 29.67
N PRO A 295 21.76 8.12 28.43
CA PRO A 295 23.03 8.79 28.22
C PRO A 295 22.93 10.27 28.62
N GLN A 296 23.84 10.69 29.47
CA GLN A 296 23.99 12.10 29.86
C GLN A 296 24.78 12.83 28.78
N VAL A 297 24.08 13.75 28.07
CA VAL A 297 24.67 14.56 27.01
C VAL A 297 24.90 15.97 27.53
N SER A 298 26.15 16.35 27.76
CA SER A 298 26.54 17.67 28.21
C SER A 298 27.19 18.45 27.09
N LEU A 299 26.83 19.73 26.99
CA LEU A 299 27.34 20.70 26.04
C LEU A 299 28.33 21.63 26.71
N ASP A 300 29.34 22.05 25.98
CA ASP A 300 30.23 23.16 26.41
C ASP A 300 29.46 24.50 26.39
N GLU A 301 30.00 25.55 27.01
CA GLU A 301 29.40 26.89 27.05
C GLU A 301 29.18 27.48 25.63
N ALA A 302 30.01 27.08 24.67
CA ALA A 302 29.93 27.50 23.30
C ALA A 302 28.92 26.70 22.49
N GLY A 303 28.37 25.58 23.02
CA GLY A 303 27.40 24.69 22.33
C GLY A 303 27.99 23.97 21.12
N LYS A 304 29.32 23.85 21.05
CA LYS A 304 30.06 23.26 19.92
C LYS A 304 30.59 21.87 20.20
N LEU A 305 30.84 21.56 21.47
CA LEU A 305 31.39 20.29 21.90
C LEU A 305 30.42 19.52 22.79
N VAL A 306 30.23 18.27 22.43
CA VAL A 306 29.36 17.34 23.16
C VAL A 306 30.19 16.31 23.89
N THR A 307 30.01 16.21 25.21
CA THR A 307 30.51 15.09 25.99
C THR A 307 29.35 14.15 26.33
N ILE A 308 29.51 12.89 26.02
CA ILE A 308 28.51 11.84 26.23
C ILE A 308 29.02 10.95 27.35
N ASN A 309 28.21 10.77 28.40
CA ASN A 309 28.49 9.82 29.48
C ASN A 309 27.38 8.77 29.46
N LEU A 310 27.77 7.52 29.25
CA LEU A 310 26.90 6.36 29.33
C LEU A 310 27.32 5.52 30.49
N GLU A 311 26.49 5.45 31.49
CA GLU A 311 26.70 4.64 32.68
C GLU A 311 25.81 3.41 32.67
N GLY A 312 26.12 2.43 33.52
CA GLY A 312 25.33 1.23 33.64
C GLY A 312 26.10 0.06 34.22
N ALA A 313 25.51 -1.10 34.10
CA ALA A 313 26.13 -2.36 34.50
C ALA A 313 25.83 -3.45 33.46
N ILE A 314 26.73 -4.38 33.28
CA ILE A 314 26.44 -5.62 32.57
C ILE A 314 25.43 -6.44 33.39
N GLY A 315 24.58 -7.18 32.68
CA GLY A 315 23.76 -8.18 33.35
C GLY A 315 24.57 -9.42 33.80
N PRO A 316 23.88 -10.44 34.26
CA PRO A 316 24.53 -11.72 34.58
C PRO A 316 25.05 -12.39 33.30
N LYS A 317 26.06 -13.22 33.44
CA LYS A 317 26.50 -14.10 32.34
C LYS A 317 25.53 -15.28 32.24
N VAL A 318 24.89 -15.46 31.10
CA VAL A 318 23.84 -16.45 30.97
C VAL A 318 24.24 -17.55 29.99
N PHE A 319 24.26 -18.76 30.48
CA PHE A 319 24.45 -19.96 29.68
C PHE A 319 23.08 -20.60 29.43
N VAL A 320 22.78 -20.89 28.19
CA VAL A 320 21.56 -21.57 27.82
C VAL A 320 21.94 -22.89 27.19
N THR A 321 21.49 -23.96 27.81
CA THR A 321 21.74 -25.34 27.39
C THR A 321 20.43 -26.10 27.24
N THR A 322 20.46 -27.19 26.54
CA THR A 322 19.34 -28.12 26.35
C THR A 322 19.82 -29.52 26.69
N THR A 323 18.95 -30.33 27.32
CA THR A 323 19.15 -31.76 27.47
C THR A 323 18.62 -32.47 26.23
N ASP A 324 19.09 -33.64 25.93
CA ASP A 324 18.62 -34.56 24.87
C ASP A 324 18.38 -33.94 23.45
N TYR A 325 18.78 -32.69 23.25
CA TYR A 325 18.63 -31.99 21.99
C TYR A 325 19.77 -31.00 21.76
N ASP A 326 20.51 -31.18 20.69
CA ASP A 326 21.59 -30.25 20.33
C ASP A 326 21.02 -29.03 19.60
N LEU A 327 20.92 -27.91 20.32
CA LEU A 327 20.40 -26.65 19.81
C LEU A 327 21.54 -25.77 19.30
N ARG A 328 21.71 -25.70 17.98
CA ARG A 328 22.72 -24.85 17.36
C ARG A 328 22.54 -23.40 17.79
N GLU A 329 23.63 -22.70 18.06
CA GLU A 329 23.61 -21.29 18.55
C GLU A 329 22.80 -20.36 17.67
N LYS A 330 22.87 -20.49 16.35
CA LYS A 330 22.04 -19.71 15.41
C LYS A 330 20.55 -19.94 15.65
N THR A 331 20.14 -21.19 15.81
CA THR A 331 18.74 -21.56 16.07
C THR A 331 18.31 -21.11 17.46
N ALA A 332 19.20 -21.18 18.47
CA ALA A 332 18.93 -20.68 19.80
C ALA A 332 18.63 -19.18 19.79
N ARG A 333 19.43 -18.38 19.08
CA ARG A 333 19.18 -16.93 18.91
C ARG A 333 17.89 -16.60 18.15
N GLU A 334 17.49 -17.43 17.19
CA GLU A 334 16.24 -17.24 16.45
C GLU A 334 15.01 -17.65 17.27
N LEU A 335 15.12 -18.73 18.04
CA LEU A 335 14.02 -19.39 18.70
C LEU A 335 13.75 -18.89 20.11
N LEU A 336 14.81 -18.71 20.92
CA LEU A 336 14.72 -18.38 22.33
C LEU A 336 14.69 -16.87 22.55
N PRO A 337 13.62 -16.30 23.15
CA PRO A 337 13.54 -14.86 23.46
C PRO A 337 14.69 -14.39 24.33
N VAL A 338 15.13 -15.20 25.30
CA VAL A 338 16.27 -14.93 26.16
C VAL A 338 17.52 -14.55 25.36
N LYS A 339 17.88 -15.33 24.34
CA LYS A 339 19.03 -15.07 23.46
C LYS A 339 18.76 -14.00 22.40
N ARG A 340 17.51 -13.90 21.90
CA ARG A 340 17.11 -12.95 20.83
C ARG A 340 16.98 -11.53 21.36
N GLU A 341 16.34 -11.38 22.51
CA GLU A 341 16.01 -10.07 23.12
C GLU A 341 17.04 -9.64 24.15
N GLY A 342 17.87 -10.59 24.60
CA GLY A 342 18.90 -10.33 25.61
C GLY A 342 18.33 -10.04 26.99
N THR A 343 17.23 -10.71 27.35
CA THR A 343 16.53 -10.58 28.63
C THR A 343 16.55 -11.89 29.41
N ILE A 344 16.39 -11.83 30.73
CA ILE A 344 16.26 -12.98 31.60
C ILE A 344 14.91 -13.03 32.34
N ASP A 345 13.89 -12.35 31.79
CA ASP A 345 12.57 -12.37 32.40
C ASP A 345 11.97 -13.77 32.38
N GLN A 346 11.27 -14.17 33.44
CA GLN A 346 10.59 -15.46 33.54
C GLN A 346 9.69 -15.71 32.30
N SER A 347 8.94 -14.69 31.88
CA SER A 347 8.07 -14.78 30.70
C SER A 347 8.85 -15.15 29.42
N ALA A 348 10.05 -14.60 29.24
CA ALA A 348 10.92 -14.89 28.10
C ALA A 348 11.48 -16.31 28.16
N ILE A 349 11.79 -16.80 29.34
CA ILE A 349 12.31 -18.17 29.58
C ILE A 349 11.22 -19.20 29.30
N VAL A 350 10.02 -19.01 29.89
CA VAL A 350 8.84 -19.89 29.67
C VAL A 350 8.41 -19.88 28.22
N GLU A 351 8.39 -18.70 27.57
CA GLU A 351 8.10 -18.59 26.14
C GLU A 351 9.17 -19.31 25.29
N GLY A 352 10.43 -19.29 25.74
CA GLY A 352 11.51 -20.07 25.13
C GLY A 352 11.23 -21.57 25.15
N ALA A 353 10.84 -22.11 26.32
CA ALA A 353 10.44 -23.52 26.47
C ALA A 353 9.27 -23.85 25.57
N ARG A 354 8.23 -23.00 25.54
CA ARG A 354 7.06 -23.18 24.67
C ARG A 354 7.44 -23.20 23.18
N ARG A 355 8.30 -22.29 22.74
CA ARG A 355 8.75 -22.23 21.33
C ARG A 355 9.60 -23.44 20.96
N LEU A 356 10.51 -23.85 21.84
CA LEU A 356 11.33 -25.03 21.62
C LEU A 356 10.46 -26.29 21.53
N ARG A 357 9.51 -26.48 22.44
CA ARG A 357 8.51 -27.56 22.39
C ARG A 357 7.74 -27.55 21.09
N ASN A 358 7.17 -26.40 20.68
CA ASN A 358 6.46 -26.27 19.43
C ASN A 358 7.33 -26.61 18.21
N ARG A 359 8.60 -26.19 18.22
CA ARG A 359 9.55 -26.53 17.16
C ARG A 359 9.78 -28.03 17.07
N LEU A 360 10.03 -28.68 18.18
CA LEU A 360 10.21 -30.13 18.25
C LEU A 360 8.98 -30.86 17.75
N GLN A 361 7.78 -30.44 18.17
CA GLN A 361 6.52 -31.00 17.70
C GLN A 361 6.34 -30.83 16.19
N GLN A 362 6.70 -29.66 15.62
CA GLN A 362 6.67 -29.40 14.19
C GLN A 362 7.75 -30.18 13.41
N ASP A 363 8.79 -30.66 14.08
CA ASP A 363 9.80 -31.55 13.48
C ASP A 363 9.44 -33.04 13.65
N GLY A 364 8.27 -33.34 14.23
CA GLY A 364 7.65 -34.67 14.31
C GLY A 364 7.64 -35.31 15.70
N TRP A 365 8.28 -34.74 16.72
CA TRP A 365 8.19 -35.23 18.08
C TRP A 365 6.94 -34.67 18.78
N PHE A 366 5.78 -35.15 18.37
CA PHE A 366 4.48 -34.58 18.72
C PHE A 366 4.22 -34.54 20.25
N PHE A 367 4.72 -35.52 20.98
CA PHE A 367 4.59 -35.59 22.44
C PHE A 367 5.77 -34.96 23.18
N ALA A 368 6.68 -34.28 22.46
CA ALA A 368 7.79 -33.59 23.12
C ALA A 368 7.29 -32.61 24.17
N ASP A 369 7.99 -32.62 25.29
CA ASP A 369 7.81 -31.62 26.35
C ASP A 369 9.14 -30.92 26.65
N VAL A 370 9.06 -29.68 27.13
CA VAL A 370 10.22 -28.87 27.46
C VAL A 370 9.90 -28.05 28.70
N GLU A 371 10.71 -28.23 29.72
CA GLU A 371 10.65 -27.44 30.94
C GLU A 371 11.95 -26.62 31.08
N ALA A 372 11.83 -25.44 31.66
CA ALA A 372 12.99 -24.57 31.93
C ALA A 372 13.37 -24.64 33.38
N VAL A 373 14.65 -24.92 33.65
CA VAL A 373 15.24 -24.98 34.97
C VAL A 373 16.41 -24.00 35.06
N CYS A 374 16.50 -23.24 36.14
CA CYS A 374 17.54 -22.23 36.34
C CYS A 374 18.42 -22.52 37.56
N THR A 375 19.71 -22.26 37.43
CA THR A 375 20.66 -22.27 38.55
C THR A 375 21.49 -20.99 38.54
N ILE A 376 21.74 -20.41 39.73
CA ILE A 376 22.48 -19.16 39.91
C ILE A 376 23.75 -19.42 40.69
N ALA A 377 24.88 -18.86 40.25
CA ALA A 377 26.19 -18.96 40.91
C ALA A 377 26.96 -17.62 40.75
N PRO A 378 27.60 -17.06 41.84
CA PRO A 378 27.42 -17.46 43.24
C PRO A 378 26.02 -17.14 43.75
N ALA A 379 25.61 -17.84 44.80
CA ALA A 379 24.32 -17.62 45.44
C ALA A 379 24.19 -16.17 45.95
N PRO A 380 23.07 -15.47 45.65
CA PRO A 380 22.85 -14.12 46.20
C PRO A 380 22.75 -14.16 47.73
N SER A 381 23.43 -13.23 48.37
CA SER A 381 23.56 -13.19 49.85
C SER A 381 22.32 -12.67 50.57
N ASN A 382 21.43 -11.95 49.88
CA ASN A 382 20.21 -11.35 50.44
C ASN A 382 19.12 -11.23 49.38
N GLY A 383 17.88 -11.64 49.68
CA GLY A 383 16.72 -11.40 48.81
C GLY A 383 15.88 -12.67 48.53
N ALA A 384 14.76 -12.50 47.81
CA ALA A 384 13.85 -13.59 47.44
C ALA A 384 14.50 -14.70 46.60
N ALA A 385 15.66 -14.45 45.99
CA ALA A 385 16.47 -15.42 45.26
C ALA A 385 17.34 -16.30 46.17
N ALA A 386 17.35 -16.09 47.50
CA ALA A 386 18.16 -16.88 48.45
C ALA A 386 17.73 -18.37 48.52
N GLY A 387 16.50 -18.71 48.09
CA GLY A 387 16.03 -20.08 47.98
C GLY A 387 16.67 -20.93 46.89
N ILE A 388 17.20 -20.26 45.83
CA ILE A 388 17.79 -20.90 44.63
C ILE A 388 19.28 -21.22 44.83
N ALA A 389 19.84 -20.85 46.01
CA ALA A 389 21.27 -20.81 46.28
C ALA A 389 21.95 -22.18 46.47
N ASN A 390 21.23 -23.27 46.60
CA ASN A 390 21.81 -24.57 46.98
C ASN A 390 21.94 -25.59 45.83
N GLY A 391 22.00 -25.15 44.58
CA GLY A 391 22.23 -26.05 43.44
C GLY A 391 21.05 -26.98 43.13
N THR A 392 19.92 -26.83 43.78
CA THR A 392 18.66 -27.50 43.40
C THR A 392 18.06 -26.78 42.23
N PRO A 393 17.76 -27.49 41.12
CA PRO A 393 17.09 -26.91 39.97
C PRO A 393 15.67 -26.45 40.40
N GLU A 394 15.43 -25.15 40.42
CA GLU A 394 14.10 -24.58 40.67
C GLU A 394 13.54 -23.95 39.41
N MET A 395 12.23 -23.79 39.34
CA MET A 395 11.62 -23.01 38.28
C MET A 395 12.23 -21.61 38.23
N CYS A 396 12.44 -21.07 37.03
CA CYS A 396 13.12 -19.79 36.77
C CYS A 396 12.27 -18.59 37.23
N GLU A 397 11.91 -18.57 38.53
CA GLU A 397 11.11 -17.48 39.11
C GLU A 397 12.04 -16.46 39.82
N ASN A 398 11.61 -15.21 39.89
CA ASN A 398 12.29 -14.12 40.62
C ASN A 398 13.73 -13.78 40.18
N LEU A 399 14.04 -13.90 38.89
CA LEU A 399 15.32 -13.45 38.32
C LEU A 399 15.36 -11.93 38.21
N ASN A 400 15.95 -11.23 39.19
CA ASN A 400 16.11 -9.79 39.16
C ASN A 400 17.48 -9.42 38.57
N PRO A 401 17.58 -8.82 37.36
CA PRO A 401 18.84 -8.52 36.69
C PRO A 401 19.82 -7.66 37.53
N SER A 402 19.28 -6.75 38.34
CA SER A 402 20.11 -5.84 39.15
C SER A 402 20.85 -6.57 40.29
N GLU A 403 20.20 -7.57 40.88
CA GLU A 403 20.78 -8.39 41.96
C GLU A 403 21.76 -9.45 41.45
N LEU A 404 21.60 -9.84 40.19
CA LEU A 404 22.36 -10.88 39.51
C LEU A 404 23.54 -10.33 38.68
N SER A 405 23.73 -9.02 38.64
CA SER A 405 24.81 -8.38 37.87
C SER A 405 26.19 -8.90 38.32
N GLY A 406 26.96 -9.37 37.34
CA GLY A 406 28.28 -10.00 37.61
C GLY A 406 28.22 -11.46 38.05
N GLY A 407 27.05 -12.02 38.30
CA GLY A 407 26.84 -13.45 38.54
C GLY A 407 26.68 -14.28 37.28
N THR A 408 26.49 -15.59 37.45
CA THR A 408 26.23 -16.53 36.34
C THR A 408 24.86 -17.17 36.52
N VAL A 409 24.06 -17.16 35.45
CA VAL A 409 22.75 -17.83 35.40
C VAL A 409 22.84 -18.94 34.36
N ASN A 410 22.59 -20.18 34.77
CA ASN A 410 22.45 -21.30 33.83
C ASN A 410 20.97 -21.59 33.62
N ILE A 411 20.51 -21.49 32.41
CA ILE A 411 19.16 -21.85 31.99
C ILE A 411 19.26 -23.15 31.22
N VAL A 412 18.66 -24.20 31.76
CA VAL A 412 18.62 -25.52 31.14
C VAL A 412 17.19 -25.75 30.65
N TYR A 413 17.01 -25.89 29.35
CA TYR A 413 15.77 -26.40 28.83
C TYR A 413 15.83 -27.93 28.83
N ASP A 414 15.15 -28.52 29.78
CA ASP A 414 15.02 -29.97 29.86
C ASP A 414 14.05 -30.48 28.83
N VAL A 415 14.54 -31.30 27.91
CA VAL A 415 13.81 -31.71 26.70
C VAL A 415 13.50 -33.19 26.76
N GLU A 416 12.23 -33.52 26.86
CA GLU A 416 11.72 -34.86 26.67
C GLU A 416 11.15 -35.02 25.27
N ARG A 417 11.94 -35.55 24.31
CA ARG A 417 11.51 -35.65 22.91
C ARG A 417 10.47 -36.72 22.67
N GLY A 418 10.58 -37.84 23.32
CA GLY A 418 9.77 -39.02 23.03
C GLY A 418 10.02 -39.61 21.64
N ARG A 419 9.01 -40.28 21.08
CA ARG A 419 9.06 -40.86 19.73
C ARG A 419 8.62 -39.87 18.67
N ARG A 420 9.11 -40.09 17.43
CA ARG A 420 8.73 -39.29 16.27
C ARG A 420 7.48 -39.85 15.61
N PHE A 421 6.49 -39.02 15.34
CA PHE A 421 5.22 -39.40 14.73
C PHE A 421 5.01 -38.66 13.43
N LYS A 422 4.41 -39.33 12.46
CA LYS A 422 4.00 -38.79 11.18
C LYS A 422 2.47 -38.71 11.12
N LEU A 423 1.93 -37.52 10.86
CA LEU A 423 0.52 -37.33 10.70
C LEU A 423 0.06 -37.91 9.36
N THR A 424 -0.66 -38.99 9.41
CA THR A 424 -1.13 -39.73 8.23
C THR A 424 -2.57 -39.42 7.89
N ASP A 425 -3.40 -39.08 8.88
CA ASP A 425 -4.81 -38.79 8.65
C ASP A 425 -5.36 -37.72 9.57
N ILE A 426 -6.31 -36.92 9.04
CA ILE A 426 -7.09 -35.92 9.76
C ILE A 426 -8.56 -36.23 9.50
N ARG A 427 -9.37 -36.29 10.56
CA ARG A 427 -10.80 -36.62 10.49
C ARG A 427 -11.64 -35.56 11.18
N ILE A 428 -12.83 -35.32 10.64
CA ILE A 428 -13.90 -34.61 11.31
C ILE A 428 -15.01 -35.63 11.56
N THR A 429 -15.49 -35.72 12.78
CA THR A 429 -16.55 -36.67 13.19
C THR A 429 -17.62 -35.95 14.00
N GLY A 430 -18.83 -36.52 14.05
CA GLY A 430 -19.94 -35.96 14.83
C GLY A 430 -20.75 -34.90 14.10
N THR A 431 -20.46 -34.66 12.81
CA THR A 431 -21.24 -33.77 11.94
C THR A 431 -21.17 -34.27 10.49
N ASP A 432 -22.28 -34.11 9.78
CA ASP A 432 -22.37 -34.29 8.34
C ASP A 432 -22.39 -32.95 7.59
N GLN A 433 -22.41 -31.83 8.32
CA GLN A 433 -22.55 -30.50 7.76
C GLN A 433 -21.22 -29.90 7.34
N LEU A 434 -20.11 -30.34 7.94
CA LEU A 434 -18.77 -29.85 7.68
C LEU A 434 -17.83 -31.04 7.43
N THR A 435 -17.26 -31.12 6.25
CA THR A 435 -16.29 -32.17 5.90
C THR A 435 -14.86 -31.62 6.01
N LEU A 436 -13.86 -32.52 6.02
CA LEU A 436 -12.46 -32.10 6.01
C LEU A 436 -12.12 -31.27 4.76
N GLU A 437 -12.66 -31.63 3.60
CA GLU A 437 -12.45 -30.92 2.34
C GLU A 437 -12.93 -29.45 2.41
N ASP A 438 -13.93 -29.16 3.23
CA ASP A 438 -14.50 -27.81 3.40
C ASP A 438 -13.56 -26.87 4.16
N VAL A 439 -12.62 -27.41 4.95
CA VAL A 439 -11.74 -26.63 5.83
C VAL A 439 -10.25 -26.93 5.67
N GLU A 440 -9.89 -27.95 4.85
CA GLU A 440 -8.49 -28.39 4.74
C GLU A 440 -7.53 -27.25 4.35
N ASP A 441 -7.98 -26.33 3.50
CA ASP A 441 -7.18 -25.18 3.09
C ASP A 441 -6.99 -24.14 4.22
N ASP A 442 -7.90 -24.12 5.19
CA ASP A 442 -7.86 -23.21 6.34
C ASP A 442 -7.07 -23.77 7.52
N LEU A 443 -6.87 -25.11 7.55
CA LEU A 443 -6.14 -25.75 8.63
C LEU A 443 -4.63 -25.50 8.51
N ARG A 444 -4.00 -25.23 9.63
CA ARG A 444 -2.54 -25.14 9.74
C ARG A 444 -1.87 -26.52 9.69
N THR A 445 -2.60 -27.54 10.09
CA THR A 445 -2.15 -28.93 10.12
C THR A 445 -2.42 -29.60 8.78
N GLN A 446 -1.43 -30.20 8.18
CA GLN A 446 -1.51 -30.87 6.88
C GLN A 446 -1.02 -32.31 6.98
N LYS A 447 -1.71 -33.24 6.29
CA LYS A 447 -1.30 -34.64 6.19
C LYS A 447 0.06 -34.78 5.50
N ALA A 448 0.74 -35.89 5.77
CA ALA A 448 1.93 -36.30 5.05
C ALA A 448 1.59 -36.56 3.57
N ASN A 449 2.33 -35.91 2.67
CA ASN A 449 2.22 -36.12 1.23
C ASN A 449 3.54 -36.70 0.68
N ALA A 450 3.47 -37.51 -0.36
CA ALA A 450 4.63 -38.10 -1.02
C ALA A 450 5.65 -37.09 -1.55
N LEU A 451 5.19 -35.86 -1.88
CA LEU A 451 6.03 -34.74 -2.34
C LEU A 451 6.41 -33.76 -1.21
N GLY A 452 6.03 -34.04 0.03
CA GLY A 452 6.27 -33.14 1.17
C GLY A 452 7.75 -32.97 1.56
N PHE A 453 8.66 -33.73 0.95
CA PHE A 453 10.10 -33.57 1.14
C PHE A 453 10.67 -32.37 0.34
N ILE A 454 9.92 -31.81 -0.61
CA ILE A 454 10.34 -30.64 -1.42
C ILE A 454 9.71 -29.37 -0.81
N PRO A 455 10.49 -28.52 -0.10
CA PRO A 455 9.93 -27.35 0.62
C PRO A 455 9.25 -26.34 -0.30
N LEU A 456 9.62 -26.35 -1.60
CA LEU A 456 9.15 -25.35 -2.57
C LEU A 456 7.73 -25.62 -3.09
N LEU A 457 7.23 -26.85 -2.95
CA LEU A 457 5.93 -27.24 -3.50
C LEU A 457 4.74 -27.06 -2.54
N GLY A 458 4.99 -26.59 -1.31
CA GLY A 458 3.93 -26.26 -0.36
C GLY A 458 3.18 -27.45 0.24
N TYR A 459 3.62 -28.67 -0.02
CA TYR A 459 2.98 -29.86 0.53
C TYR A 459 3.36 -30.12 1.98
N GLY A 460 2.42 -30.62 2.78
CA GLY A 460 2.61 -30.93 4.20
C GLY A 460 3.66 -32.00 4.43
N ARG A 461 4.57 -31.78 5.37
CA ARG A 461 5.55 -32.76 5.81
C ARG A 461 4.93 -33.86 6.68
N GLY A 462 3.66 -33.67 7.09
CA GLY A 462 2.98 -34.59 8.00
C GLY A 462 3.44 -34.41 9.45
N TYR A 463 3.75 -33.19 9.85
CA TYR A 463 4.08 -32.88 11.24
C TYR A 463 3.21 -31.72 11.73
N THR A 464 2.81 -31.78 13.01
CA THR A 464 1.98 -30.78 13.64
C THR A 464 2.41 -30.53 15.08
N SER A 465 1.86 -29.49 15.71
CA SER A 465 2.07 -29.18 17.12
C SER A 465 0.72 -29.01 17.83
N ARG A 466 0.72 -29.16 19.15
CA ARG A 466 -0.49 -28.93 19.98
C ARG A 466 -1.05 -27.53 19.80
N GLU A 467 -0.20 -26.52 19.62
CA GLU A 467 -0.61 -25.14 19.36
C GLU A 467 -1.36 -25.02 18.02
N ARG A 468 -0.84 -25.62 16.95
CA ARG A 468 -1.52 -25.64 15.65
C ARG A 468 -2.86 -26.36 15.70
N LEU A 469 -2.93 -27.48 16.43
CA LEU A 469 -4.19 -28.21 16.61
C LEU A 469 -5.22 -27.38 17.38
N GLU A 470 -4.79 -26.58 18.34
CA GLU A 470 -5.68 -25.69 19.07
C GLU A 470 -6.19 -24.54 18.18
N GLU A 471 -5.34 -24.00 17.29
CA GLU A 471 -5.78 -23.05 16.25
C GLU A 471 -6.79 -23.71 15.31
N ASP A 472 -6.49 -24.92 14.82
CA ASP A 472 -7.37 -25.67 13.93
C ASP A 472 -8.69 -26.01 14.60
N ARG A 473 -8.68 -26.39 15.87
CA ARG A 473 -9.90 -26.59 16.69
C ARG A 473 -10.77 -25.33 16.71
N ARG A 474 -10.14 -24.16 16.92
CA ARG A 474 -10.84 -22.88 16.90
C ARG A 474 -11.43 -22.60 15.52
N THR A 475 -10.70 -22.92 14.46
CA THR A 475 -11.15 -22.78 13.07
C THR A 475 -12.36 -23.66 12.79
N VAL A 476 -12.30 -24.95 13.07
CA VAL A 476 -13.42 -25.88 12.88
C VAL A 476 -14.64 -25.43 13.70
N ARG A 477 -14.44 -25.03 14.96
CA ARG A 477 -15.53 -24.52 15.82
C ARG A 477 -16.15 -23.24 15.26
N ALA A 478 -15.33 -22.31 14.73
CA ALA A 478 -15.82 -21.07 14.14
C ALA A 478 -16.66 -21.38 12.88
N ARG A 479 -16.20 -22.33 12.04
CA ARG A 479 -16.95 -22.77 10.86
C ARG A 479 -18.31 -23.36 11.22
N MET A 480 -18.36 -24.24 12.22
CA MET A 480 -19.62 -24.80 12.70
C MET A 480 -20.58 -23.70 13.20
N ARG A 481 -20.06 -22.70 13.91
CA ARG A 481 -20.86 -21.57 14.38
C ARG A 481 -21.39 -20.70 13.24
N ASP A 482 -20.62 -20.55 12.18
CA ASP A 482 -21.04 -19.82 10.98
C ASP A 482 -22.07 -20.61 10.16
N LEU A 483 -22.10 -21.93 10.28
CA LEU A 483 -23.15 -22.78 9.73
C LEU A 483 -24.46 -22.78 10.55
N GLY A 484 -24.53 -22.02 11.64
CA GLY A 484 -25.70 -21.86 12.47
C GLY A 484 -25.69 -22.67 13.77
N TYR A 485 -24.68 -23.48 14.02
CA TYR A 485 -24.54 -24.25 15.24
C TYR A 485 -23.83 -23.46 16.34
N ARG A 486 -24.52 -22.46 16.91
CA ARG A 486 -23.94 -21.51 17.87
C ARG A 486 -23.28 -22.15 19.06
N ARG A 487 -23.81 -23.29 19.52
CA ARG A 487 -23.34 -24.05 20.69
C ARG A 487 -22.40 -25.19 20.32
N ALA A 488 -21.93 -25.21 19.04
CA ALA A 488 -21.00 -26.24 18.62
C ALA A 488 -19.72 -26.24 19.47
N GLU A 489 -19.34 -27.42 19.89
CA GLU A 489 -18.10 -27.70 20.59
C GLU A 489 -17.26 -28.67 19.77
N VAL A 490 -15.94 -28.48 19.82
CA VAL A 490 -15.00 -29.31 19.09
C VAL A 490 -13.91 -29.78 20.03
N GLU A 491 -13.74 -31.08 20.13
CA GLU A 491 -12.69 -31.72 20.90
C GLU A 491 -11.63 -32.30 19.94
N VAL A 492 -10.37 -32.14 20.28
CA VAL A 492 -9.26 -32.74 19.51
C VAL A 492 -8.87 -34.07 20.14
N ARG A 493 -9.12 -35.17 19.40
CA ARG A 493 -8.69 -36.50 19.80
C ARG A 493 -7.50 -36.95 19.00
N GLN A 494 -6.55 -37.54 19.72
CA GLN A 494 -5.27 -38.01 19.17
C GLN A 494 -5.27 -39.54 19.17
N GLY A 495 -5.04 -40.14 18.03
CA GLY A 495 -4.87 -41.58 17.87
C GLY A 495 -3.46 -41.87 17.38
N VAL A 496 -2.85 -42.91 17.97
CA VAL A 496 -1.54 -43.42 17.55
C VAL A 496 -1.76 -44.81 16.97
N SER A 497 -1.09 -45.14 15.85
CA SER A 497 -1.17 -46.49 15.28
C SER A 497 -0.57 -47.53 16.24
N LEU A 498 -0.99 -48.78 16.10
CA LEU A 498 -0.42 -49.88 16.90
C LEU A 498 1.08 -50.02 16.69
N GLU A 499 1.60 -49.69 15.54
CA GLU A 499 3.02 -49.67 15.21
C GLU A 499 3.78 -48.51 15.82
N GLY A 500 3.06 -47.52 16.36
CA GLY A 500 3.63 -46.39 17.14
C GLY A 500 4.34 -45.32 16.32
N GLU A 501 4.16 -45.27 14.97
CA GLU A 501 4.83 -44.34 14.07
C GLU A 501 3.86 -43.34 13.45
N ASN A 502 2.58 -43.68 13.39
CA ASN A 502 1.56 -42.84 12.71
C ASN A 502 0.64 -42.16 13.70
N LEU A 503 0.43 -40.87 13.47
CA LEU A 503 -0.51 -40.02 14.23
C LEU A 503 -1.77 -39.78 13.39
N VAL A 504 -2.93 -39.92 14.02
CA VAL A 504 -4.23 -39.59 13.46
C VAL A 504 -4.88 -38.55 14.36
N ILE A 505 -5.32 -37.44 13.77
CA ILE A 505 -6.02 -36.37 14.50
C ILE A 505 -7.48 -36.39 14.11
N THR A 506 -8.35 -36.41 15.14
CA THR A 506 -9.80 -36.36 14.95
C THR A 506 -10.38 -35.13 15.66
N PHE A 507 -11.04 -34.28 14.90
CA PHE A 507 -11.87 -33.20 15.43
C PHE A 507 -13.28 -33.74 15.66
N ALA A 508 -13.57 -34.07 16.90
CA ALA A 508 -14.90 -34.56 17.32
C ALA A 508 -15.80 -33.37 17.57
N VAL A 509 -16.80 -33.20 16.73
CA VAL A 509 -17.74 -32.08 16.76
C VAL A 509 -19.01 -32.52 17.50
N THR A 510 -19.48 -31.69 18.42
CA THR A 510 -20.81 -31.76 19.01
C THR A 510 -21.60 -30.56 18.50
N GLU A 511 -22.53 -30.77 17.58
CA GLU A 511 -23.19 -29.68 16.84
C GLU A 511 -24.03 -28.76 17.74
N GLY A 512 -24.83 -29.35 18.65
CA GLY A 512 -25.87 -28.64 19.36
C GLY A 512 -27.08 -28.31 18.44
N PRO A 513 -28.07 -27.51 18.93
CA PRO A 513 -29.23 -27.14 18.13
C PRO A 513 -28.89 -26.16 17.03
N LEU A 514 -29.50 -26.33 15.86
CA LEU A 514 -29.36 -25.37 14.75
C LEU A 514 -30.09 -24.07 15.11
N THR A 515 -29.45 -22.96 14.93
CA THR A 515 -30.00 -21.61 15.13
C THR A 515 -30.39 -21.01 13.78
N ARG A 516 -31.61 -20.55 13.62
CA ARG A 516 -32.13 -19.92 12.41
C ARG A 516 -32.47 -18.45 12.63
N VAL A 517 -32.35 -17.67 11.59
CA VAL A 517 -32.75 -16.25 11.57
C VAL A 517 -34.27 -16.19 11.34
N ALA A 518 -35.03 -15.84 12.38
CA ALA A 518 -36.48 -15.66 12.29
C ALA A 518 -36.90 -14.28 11.76
N GLY A 519 -36.03 -13.29 11.88
CA GLY A 519 -36.28 -11.94 11.39
C GLY A 519 -35.07 -11.03 11.48
N VAL A 520 -35.12 -9.98 10.70
CA VAL A 520 -34.13 -8.89 10.71
C VAL A 520 -34.91 -7.61 11.00
N GLU A 521 -34.44 -6.80 11.93
CA GLU A 521 -35.02 -5.52 12.31
C GLU A 521 -33.93 -4.45 12.32
N ILE A 522 -34.27 -3.30 11.75
CA ILE A 522 -33.33 -2.16 11.67
C ILE A 522 -33.99 -0.97 12.39
N ARG A 523 -33.30 -0.37 13.35
CA ARG A 523 -33.80 0.76 14.14
C ARG A 523 -32.85 1.94 14.09
N GLY A 524 -33.41 3.14 14.30
CA GLY A 524 -32.63 4.38 14.38
C GLY A 524 -32.28 4.99 13.01
N ASN A 525 -32.80 4.42 11.92
CA ASN A 525 -32.63 4.91 10.57
C ASN A 525 -33.62 6.05 10.28
N GLN A 526 -33.09 7.23 9.94
CA GLN A 526 -33.87 8.44 9.56
C GLN A 526 -33.58 8.85 8.11
N ILE A 527 -32.33 8.73 7.67
CA ILE A 527 -31.85 9.12 6.32
C ILE A 527 -32.31 8.12 5.27
N TYR A 528 -32.18 6.83 5.56
CA TYR A 528 -32.59 5.76 4.64
C TYR A 528 -33.80 4.98 5.19
N THR A 529 -34.70 4.58 4.31
CA THR A 529 -35.80 3.67 4.67
C THR A 529 -35.24 2.28 4.97
N GLU A 530 -35.94 1.55 5.85
CA GLU A 530 -35.56 0.16 6.15
C GLU A 530 -35.51 -0.71 4.88
N ALA A 531 -36.43 -0.47 3.93
CA ALA A 531 -36.45 -1.17 2.65
C ALA A 531 -35.17 -0.95 1.85
N ARG A 532 -34.65 0.28 1.82
CA ARG A 532 -33.39 0.61 1.13
C ARG A 532 -32.18 -0.05 1.80
N LEU A 533 -32.13 -0.07 3.12
CA LEU A 533 -31.07 -0.73 3.88
C LEU A 533 -31.08 -2.26 3.66
N ARG A 534 -32.27 -2.86 3.62
CA ARG A 534 -32.42 -4.29 3.29
C ARG A 534 -32.02 -4.61 1.84
N GLU A 535 -32.32 -3.73 0.92
CA GLU A 535 -31.86 -3.84 -0.48
C GLU A 535 -30.32 -3.81 -0.57
N GLU A 536 -29.66 -2.92 0.19
CA GLU A 536 -28.20 -2.84 0.21
C GLU A 536 -27.56 -4.12 0.76
N ILE A 537 -28.06 -4.68 1.84
CA ILE A 537 -27.62 -5.97 2.39
C ILE A 537 -27.73 -7.07 1.32
N ASN A 538 -28.76 -7.05 0.49
CA ASN A 538 -29.01 -8.05 -0.55
C ASN A 538 -28.33 -7.69 -1.88
N SER A 539 -27.68 -6.55 -1.99
CA SER A 539 -27.05 -6.10 -3.22
C SER A 539 -25.88 -6.99 -3.65
N GLU A 540 -25.64 -7.09 -4.96
CA GLU A 540 -24.48 -7.82 -5.48
C GLU A 540 -23.14 -7.19 -5.00
N ALA A 541 -23.11 -5.87 -4.88
CA ALA A 541 -21.93 -5.15 -4.38
C ALA A 541 -21.62 -5.49 -2.91
N CYS A 542 -22.62 -5.67 -2.05
CA CYS A 542 -22.43 -6.16 -0.69
C CYS A 542 -21.94 -7.61 -0.68
N ARG A 543 -22.54 -8.46 -1.49
CA ARG A 543 -22.14 -9.87 -1.62
C ARG A 543 -20.71 -10.04 -2.09
N ASP A 544 -20.26 -9.26 -3.08
CA ASP A 544 -18.89 -9.32 -3.58
C ASP A 544 -17.87 -8.86 -2.54
N ARG A 545 -18.20 -7.84 -1.74
CA ARG A 545 -17.36 -7.45 -0.59
C ARG A 545 -17.29 -8.51 0.48
N LEU A 546 -18.39 -9.18 0.77
CA LEU A 546 -18.44 -10.27 1.73
C LEU A 546 -17.68 -11.49 1.23
N ARG A 547 -17.66 -11.77 -0.08
CA ARG A 547 -16.86 -12.84 -0.69
C ARG A 547 -15.36 -12.70 -0.40
N SER A 548 -14.84 -11.50 -0.36
CA SER A 548 -13.42 -11.27 -0.03
C SER A 548 -13.09 -11.52 1.44
N LYS A 549 -14.10 -11.49 2.31
CA LYS A 549 -14.01 -11.74 3.76
C LYS A 549 -14.63 -13.08 4.17
N ASP A 550 -15.16 -13.82 3.19
CA ASP A 550 -15.84 -15.09 3.39
C ASP A 550 -14.87 -16.10 4.03
N PRO A 551 -15.26 -16.69 5.15
CA PRO A 551 -14.46 -17.69 5.80
C PRO A 551 -14.43 -19.04 5.07
N PHE A 552 -15.29 -19.27 4.08
CA PHE A 552 -15.37 -20.53 3.37
C PHE A 552 -14.74 -20.47 1.99
N THR A 553 -13.79 -21.34 1.72
CA THR A 553 -13.22 -21.54 0.38
C THR A 553 -14.16 -22.35 -0.51
N ASN A 554 -15.01 -23.17 0.09
CA ASN A 554 -15.98 -24.01 -0.63
C ASN A 554 -17.26 -23.24 -1.00
N GLU A 555 -17.59 -23.21 -2.30
CA GLU A 555 -18.72 -22.46 -2.84
C GLU A 555 -20.07 -22.96 -2.32
N ARG A 556 -20.19 -24.28 -2.01
CA ARG A 556 -21.40 -24.85 -1.42
C ARG A 556 -21.74 -24.21 -0.06
N LEU A 557 -20.73 -23.99 0.78
CA LEU A 557 -20.89 -23.34 2.08
C LEU A 557 -21.10 -21.83 1.94
N ARG A 558 -20.50 -21.21 0.93
CA ARG A 558 -20.71 -19.79 0.60
C ARG A 558 -22.16 -19.47 0.25
N GLU A 559 -22.87 -20.35 -0.45
CA GLU A 559 -24.27 -20.13 -0.79
C GLU A 559 -25.18 -20.19 0.44
N GLN A 560 -24.80 -20.94 1.47
CA GLN A 560 -25.53 -21.02 2.73
C GLN A 560 -25.25 -19.85 3.67
N PHE A 561 -24.18 -19.09 3.41
CA PHE A 561 -23.70 -17.97 4.23
C PHE A 561 -24.43 -16.68 3.90
N ARG A 562 -25.75 -16.65 4.18
CA ARG A 562 -26.61 -15.47 3.93
C ARG A 562 -27.50 -15.23 5.14
N THR A 563 -27.56 -13.95 5.56
CA THR A 563 -28.50 -13.52 6.59
C THR A 563 -29.91 -13.38 6.01
N ILE A 564 -30.49 -14.48 5.59
CA ILE A 564 -31.84 -14.52 5.03
C ILE A 564 -32.77 -15.09 6.11
N ILE A 565 -34.00 -14.56 6.19
CA ILE A 565 -35.03 -15.09 7.09
C ILE A 565 -35.24 -16.57 6.75
N GLY A 566 -35.15 -17.43 7.77
CA GLY A 566 -35.21 -18.88 7.65
C GLY A 566 -33.86 -19.57 7.43
N ALA A 567 -32.81 -18.84 7.05
CA ALA A 567 -31.47 -19.39 6.90
C ALA A 567 -30.79 -19.65 8.25
N PRO A 568 -29.76 -20.52 8.29
CA PRO A 568 -28.87 -20.65 9.44
C PRO A 568 -28.25 -19.33 9.86
N PHE A 569 -28.12 -19.09 11.15
CA PHE A 569 -27.49 -17.86 11.67
C PHE A 569 -25.99 -17.93 11.57
N SER A 570 -25.38 -16.92 10.94
CA SER A 570 -23.94 -16.67 10.98
C SER A 570 -23.64 -15.32 11.63
N ARG A 571 -22.78 -15.32 12.65
CA ARG A 571 -22.33 -14.07 13.29
C ARG A 571 -21.45 -13.25 12.38
N THR A 572 -20.61 -13.90 11.60
CA THR A 572 -19.74 -13.25 10.62
C THR A 572 -20.56 -12.64 9.49
N GLY A 573 -21.58 -13.35 8.98
CA GLY A 573 -22.53 -12.82 8.02
C GLY A 573 -23.30 -11.62 8.55
N ALA A 574 -23.84 -11.71 9.77
CA ALA A 574 -24.56 -10.59 10.36
C ALA A 574 -23.70 -9.34 10.59
N ARG A 575 -22.42 -9.51 10.95
CA ARG A 575 -21.48 -8.38 10.99
C ARG A 575 -21.22 -7.81 9.60
N GLY A 576 -21.02 -8.68 8.61
CA GLY A 576 -20.83 -8.26 7.22
C GLY A 576 -22.02 -7.46 6.68
N ASP A 577 -23.26 -7.83 7.01
CA ASP A 577 -24.45 -7.06 6.68
C ASP A 577 -24.45 -5.67 7.34
N GLY A 578 -24.03 -5.58 8.61
CA GLY A 578 -23.82 -4.31 9.31
C GLY A 578 -22.75 -3.45 8.62
N ASP A 579 -21.64 -4.05 8.21
CA ASP A 579 -20.60 -3.37 7.44
C ASP A 579 -21.14 -2.86 6.09
N CYS A 580 -22.04 -3.58 5.43
CA CYS A 580 -22.68 -3.12 4.20
C CYS A 580 -23.58 -1.91 4.43
N ILE A 581 -24.35 -1.90 5.52
CA ILE A 581 -25.15 -0.73 5.93
C ILE A 581 -24.23 0.48 6.15
N LEU A 582 -23.20 0.33 6.99
CA LEU A 582 -22.26 1.42 7.27
C LEU A 582 -21.55 1.90 6.00
N ASN A 583 -21.20 1.00 5.08
CA ASN A 583 -20.61 1.37 3.80
C ASN A 583 -21.56 2.18 2.90
N LEU A 584 -22.88 1.94 2.94
CA LEU A 584 -23.85 2.77 2.23
C LEU A 584 -23.82 4.21 2.77
N TYR A 585 -23.87 4.37 4.10
CA TYR A 585 -23.76 5.68 4.74
C TYR A 585 -22.44 6.37 4.39
N ALA A 586 -21.32 5.66 4.54
CA ALA A 586 -19.99 6.21 4.31
C ALA A 586 -19.73 6.55 2.83
N ARG A 587 -20.35 5.82 1.89
CA ARG A 587 -20.30 6.11 0.45
C ARG A 587 -21.03 7.40 0.10
N ASP A 588 -22.11 7.71 0.83
CA ASP A 588 -22.90 8.91 0.56
C ASP A 588 -22.46 10.13 1.43
N GLY A 589 -21.37 9.95 2.20
CA GLY A 589 -20.71 11.03 2.95
C GLY A 589 -21.02 11.08 4.44
N TYR A 590 -21.77 10.11 4.96
CA TYR A 590 -22.08 9.98 6.39
C TYR A 590 -21.04 9.07 7.07
N ILE A 591 -19.79 9.51 7.12
CA ILE A 591 -18.64 8.70 7.55
C ILE A 591 -18.60 8.45 9.06
N ASP A 592 -19.38 9.21 9.84
CA ASP A 592 -19.47 9.08 11.29
C ASP A 592 -20.63 8.18 11.73
N ALA A 593 -21.30 7.53 10.79
CA ALA A 593 -22.39 6.61 11.09
C ALA A 593 -21.92 5.47 11.99
N GLN A 594 -22.70 5.17 13.02
CA GLN A 594 -22.40 4.12 14.00
C GLN A 594 -23.56 3.15 14.08
N LEU A 595 -23.24 1.88 13.97
CA LEU A 595 -24.20 0.80 14.03
C LEU A 595 -23.73 -0.28 15.02
N ASP A 596 -24.63 -0.69 15.90
CA ASP A 596 -24.45 -1.90 16.68
C ASP A 596 -25.41 -2.97 16.20
N PHE A 597 -25.01 -4.24 16.31
CA PHE A 597 -25.91 -5.32 16.10
C PHE A 597 -26.03 -6.20 17.34
N SER A 598 -27.24 -6.63 17.62
CA SER A 598 -27.53 -7.56 18.68
C SER A 598 -28.40 -8.72 18.19
N VAL A 599 -28.33 -9.84 18.93
CA VAL A 599 -29.05 -11.05 18.62
C VAL A 599 -30.08 -11.25 19.71
N VAL A 600 -31.35 -11.20 19.33
CA VAL A 600 -32.47 -11.44 20.25
C VAL A 600 -32.91 -12.88 20.11
N GLU A 601 -32.86 -13.65 21.20
CA GLU A 601 -33.29 -15.03 21.21
C GLU A 601 -34.81 -15.06 21.26
N LEU A 602 -35.42 -15.95 20.47
CA LEU A 602 -36.85 -16.18 20.40
C LEU A 602 -37.18 -17.59 20.86
N PRO A 603 -38.45 -17.88 21.18
CA PRO A 603 -38.88 -19.23 21.49
C PRO A 603 -38.48 -20.21 20.37
N ARG A 604 -38.09 -21.42 20.77
CA ARG A 604 -37.74 -22.49 19.83
C ARG A 604 -38.88 -22.86 18.93
N LYS A 605 -38.60 -23.21 17.70
CA LYS A 605 -39.54 -23.76 16.73
C LYS A 605 -39.10 -25.18 16.38
N GLY A 606 -39.75 -26.16 17.04
CA GLY A 606 -39.31 -27.56 16.98
C GLY A 606 -37.96 -27.75 17.69
N THR A 607 -36.98 -28.33 17.01
CA THR A 607 -35.61 -28.56 17.50
C THR A 607 -34.73 -27.35 17.35
N ASP A 608 -35.09 -26.39 16.45
CA ASP A 608 -34.27 -25.26 16.06
C ASP A 608 -34.45 -24.08 17.01
N GLU A 609 -33.33 -23.46 17.38
CA GLU A 609 -33.33 -22.18 18.05
C GLU A 609 -33.66 -21.08 17.03
N GLN A 610 -34.39 -20.07 17.48
CA GLN A 610 -34.76 -18.94 16.63
C GLN A 610 -34.11 -17.67 17.17
N VAL A 611 -33.58 -16.85 16.26
CA VAL A 611 -33.01 -15.56 16.62
C VAL A 611 -33.54 -14.47 15.68
N ARG A 612 -33.73 -13.26 16.24
CA ARG A 612 -33.96 -12.05 15.49
C ARG A 612 -32.69 -11.22 15.54
N LEU A 613 -32.26 -10.73 14.39
CA LEU A 613 -31.13 -9.80 14.26
C LEU A 613 -31.66 -8.38 14.40
N LEU A 614 -31.10 -7.62 15.31
CA LEU A 614 -31.43 -6.22 15.52
C LEU A 614 -30.21 -5.37 15.22
N TYR A 615 -30.29 -4.61 14.14
CA TYR A 615 -29.31 -3.59 13.77
C TYR A 615 -29.82 -2.25 14.31
N THR A 616 -29.05 -1.64 15.23
CA THR A 616 -29.39 -0.35 15.83
C THR A 616 -28.40 0.69 15.37
N ILE A 617 -28.87 1.62 14.56
CA ILE A 617 -28.09 2.79 14.15
C ILE A 617 -28.12 3.78 15.30
N LYS A 618 -27.00 3.93 16.00
CA LYS A 618 -26.88 4.85 17.16
C LYS A 618 -26.82 6.28 16.73
N ASN A 619 -26.13 6.51 15.62
CA ASN A 619 -25.95 7.83 15.04
C ASN A 619 -25.74 7.65 13.54
N GLU A 620 -26.49 8.37 12.72
CA GLU A 620 -26.29 8.38 11.27
C GLU A 620 -25.18 9.38 10.86
N GLY A 621 -24.86 10.31 11.76
CA GLY A 621 -23.89 11.37 11.51
C GLY A 621 -24.40 12.44 10.56
N ASP A 622 -23.60 13.48 10.38
CA ASP A 622 -23.87 14.54 9.41
C ASP A 622 -23.12 14.27 8.11
N LYS A 623 -23.62 14.80 7.01
CA LYS A 623 -22.93 14.73 5.73
C LYS A 623 -21.65 15.57 5.78
N VAL A 624 -20.50 14.95 5.48
CA VAL A 624 -19.19 15.57 5.60
C VAL A 624 -18.66 15.98 4.24
N PHE A 625 -18.12 17.20 4.13
CA PHE A 625 -17.47 17.72 2.94
C PHE A 625 -15.96 17.88 3.17
N ILE A 626 -15.18 17.72 2.11
CA ILE A 626 -13.73 17.96 2.13
C ILE A 626 -13.50 19.46 2.11
N ASN A 627 -12.86 19.99 3.14
CA ASN A 627 -12.46 21.39 3.17
C ASN A 627 -11.17 21.59 2.38
N ARG A 628 -10.07 20.98 2.83
CA ARG A 628 -8.75 21.05 2.19
C ARG A 628 -8.05 19.72 2.24
N ILE A 629 -7.09 19.54 1.33
CA ILE A 629 -6.25 18.35 1.26
C ILE A 629 -4.80 18.76 1.49
N PHE A 630 -4.21 18.24 2.56
CA PHE A 630 -2.81 18.44 2.93
C PHE A 630 -2.00 17.20 2.60
N VAL A 631 -0.76 17.39 2.16
CA VAL A 631 0.16 16.31 1.86
C VAL A 631 1.44 16.55 2.64
N ASN A 632 1.80 15.62 3.50
CA ASN A 632 2.98 15.69 4.36
C ASN A 632 3.94 14.54 4.06
N GLY A 633 5.24 14.77 4.26
CA GLY A 633 6.27 13.73 4.09
C GLY A 633 6.72 13.49 2.64
N ASN A 634 6.22 14.28 1.69
CA ASN A 634 6.60 14.20 0.28
C ASN A 634 7.88 15.01 0.01
N ILE A 635 9.04 14.38 0.20
CA ILE A 635 10.37 15.01 0.03
C ILE A 635 10.76 15.10 -1.44
N LEU A 636 10.67 13.96 -2.15
CA LEU A 636 11.03 13.84 -3.56
C LEU A 636 9.83 14.03 -4.49
N THR A 637 8.63 13.67 -4.00
CA THR A 637 7.40 13.70 -4.79
C THR A 637 6.75 15.06 -4.73
N LYS A 638 6.41 15.60 -5.89
CA LYS A 638 5.69 16.86 -5.97
C LYS A 638 4.25 16.71 -5.45
N ARG A 639 3.78 17.67 -4.64
CA ARG A 639 2.42 17.69 -4.11
C ARG A 639 1.36 17.50 -5.20
N GLU A 640 1.53 18.17 -6.35
CA GLU A 640 0.60 18.09 -7.47
C GLU A 640 0.52 16.66 -8.04
N ALA A 641 1.60 15.89 -8.00
CA ALA A 641 1.61 14.50 -8.45
C ALA A 641 0.78 13.62 -7.49
N VAL A 642 0.87 13.85 -6.19
CA VAL A 642 0.02 13.18 -5.18
C VAL A 642 -1.45 13.54 -5.41
N LEU A 643 -1.76 14.85 -5.51
CA LEU A 643 -3.14 15.33 -5.72
C LEU A 643 -3.76 14.85 -7.05
N LYS A 644 -2.96 14.66 -8.09
CA LYS A 644 -3.42 14.05 -9.35
C LYS A 644 -3.67 12.54 -9.22
N THR A 645 -3.04 11.90 -8.23
CA THR A 645 -3.16 10.45 -8.02
C THR A 645 -4.42 10.08 -7.28
N ILE A 646 -4.81 10.87 -6.31
CA ILE A 646 -5.98 10.62 -5.46
C ILE A 646 -7.29 10.90 -6.19
N THR A 647 -8.36 10.29 -5.69
CA THR A 647 -9.73 10.49 -6.20
C THR A 647 -10.51 11.53 -5.41
N LEU A 648 -9.89 12.14 -4.42
CA LEU A 648 -10.48 13.17 -3.56
C LEU A 648 -10.29 14.56 -4.18
N ALA A 649 -11.27 15.44 -3.99
CA ALA A 649 -11.16 16.85 -4.37
C ALA A 649 -11.76 17.75 -3.29
N GLU A 650 -11.18 18.94 -3.13
CA GLU A 650 -11.68 19.95 -2.18
C GLU A 650 -13.09 20.40 -2.56
N GLY A 651 -13.97 20.55 -1.59
CA GLY A 651 -15.37 20.94 -1.77
C GLY A 651 -16.32 19.78 -2.09
N GLU A 652 -15.82 18.59 -2.39
CA GLU A 652 -16.63 17.40 -2.62
C GLU A 652 -17.05 16.72 -1.32
N VAL A 653 -18.04 15.84 -1.41
CA VAL A 653 -18.47 14.99 -0.29
C VAL A 653 -17.35 14.02 0.08
N LEU A 654 -17.03 13.94 1.37
CA LEU A 654 -16.03 13.00 1.88
C LEU A 654 -16.60 11.59 1.93
N ARG A 655 -16.13 10.73 1.06
CA ARG A 655 -16.60 9.35 0.89
C ARG A 655 -15.52 8.36 1.28
N ALA A 656 -15.87 7.37 2.09
CA ALA A 656 -14.91 6.37 2.58
C ALA A 656 -14.33 5.49 1.46
N ASP A 657 -15.11 5.15 0.43
CA ASP A 657 -14.62 4.42 -0.73
C ASP A 657 -13.53 5.21 -1.48
N ARG A 658 -13.66 6.54 -1.54
CA ARG A 658 -12.67 7.42 -2.17
C ARG A 658 -11.39 7.56 -1.34
N LEU A 659 -11.51 7.55 -0.01
CA LEU A 659 -10.34 7.54 0.87
C LEU A 659 -9.51 6.27 0.62
N THR A 660 -10.16 5.10 0.70
CA THR A 660 -9.49 3.81 0.47
C THR A 660 -8.94 3.67 -0.95
N GLU A 661 -9.67 4.12 -1.95
CA GLU A 661 -9.20 4.11 -3.34
C GLU A 661 -7.99 5.04 -3.53
N SER A 662 -8.00 6.22 -2.91
CA SER A 662 -6.87 7.16 -2.97
C SER A 662 -5.61 6.56 -2.33
N GLU A 663 -5.76 5.91 -1.17
CA GLU A 663 -4.68 5.21 -0.51
C GLU A 663 -4.12 4.07 -1.40
N ARG A 664 -5.00 3.25 -1.98
CA ARG A 664 -4.64 2.16 -2.90
C ARG A 664 -3.90 2.68 -4.13
N LEU A 665 -4.36 3.78 -4.73
CA LEU A 665 -3.72 4.39 -5.88
C LEU A 665 -2.33 4.94 -5.58
N LEU A 666 -2.13 5.50 -4.39
CA LEU A 666 -0.81 5.97 -3.95
C LEU A 666 0.14 4.79 -3.73
N TYR A 667 -0.29 3.71 -3.05
CA TYR A 667 0.51 2.49 -2.92
C TYR A 667 0.85 1.86 -4.28
N ALA A 668 -0.07 1.89 -5.24
CA ALA A 668 0.14 1.34 -6.58
C ALA A 668 1.24 2.07 -7.40
N THR A 669 1.71 3.21 -6.94
CA THR A 669 2.83 3.93 -7.58
C THR A 669 4.20 3.34 -7.25
N ASP A 670 4.32 2.48 -6.26
CA ASP A 670 5.59 1.98 -5.69
C ASP A 670 6.54 3.08 -5.19
N ALA A 671 6.05 4.30 -5.03
CA ALA A 671 6.84 5.45 -4.55
C ALA A 671 6.77 5.62 -3.04
N PHE A 672 5.81 5.01 -2.38
CA PHE A 672 5.54 5.18 -0.95
C PHE A 672 5.60 3.85 -0.21
N ARG A 673 6.31 3.85 0.93
CA ARG A 673 6.36 2.72 1.87
C ARG A 673 5.14 2.71 2.77
N GLN A 674 4.71 3.88 3.19
CA GLN A 674 3.54 4.07 4.02
C GLN A 674 2.72 5.25 3.51
N VAL A 675 1.41 5.07 3.50
CA VAL A 675 0.42 6.11 3.21
C VAL A 675 -0.62 6.03 4.30
N ILE A 676 -0.87 7.14 5.00
CA ILE A 676 -1.91 7.25 6.01
C ILE A 676 -2.79 8.42 5.63
N ILE A 677 -4.07 8.19 5.39
CA ILE A 677 -5.04 9.24 5.15
C ILE A 677 -5.90 9.41 6.40
N ARG A 678 -5.76 10.54 7.06
CA ARG A 678 -6.55 10.90 8.24
C ARG A 678 -7.38 12.15 7.96
N THR A 679 -8.40 12.35 8.76
CA THR A 679 -9.29 13.51 8.62
C THR A 679 -9.39 14.27 9.92
N GLU A 680 -9.36 15.60 9.86
CA GLU A 680 -9.49 16.49 11.00
C GLU A 680 -10.69 17.42 10.82
N ASN A 681 -11.34 17.77 11.91
CA ASN A 681 -12.51 18.63 11.87
C ASN A 681 -12.13 20.07 11.49
N ALA A 682 -12.73 20.60 10.44
CA ALA A 682 -12.44 21.94 9.91
C ALA A 682 -13.64 22.92 10.03
N GLY A 683 -14.64 22.56 10.84
CA GLY A 683 -15.84 23.38 11.05
C GLY A 683 -17.03 22.93 10.21
N GLU A 684 -17.93 23.84 9.91
CA GLU A 684 -19.18 23.56 9.20
C GLU A 684 -19.36 24.47 7.97
N THR A 685 -20.21 24.08 7.03
CA THR A 685 -20.60 24.89 5.88
C THR A 685 -21.68 25.91 6.28
N ALA A 686 -21.96 26.90 5.41
CA ALA A 686 -23.08 27.81 5.57
C ALA A 686 -24.44 27.13 5.70
N SER A 687 -24.56 25.92 5.13
CA SER A 687 -25.76 25.10 5.18
C SER A 687 -25.79 24.09 6.36
N GLY A 688 -24.84 24.21 7.29
CA GLY A 688 -24.80 23.37 8.51
C GLY A 688 -24.14 22.01 8.33
N PHE A 689 -23.58 21.68 7.15
CA PHE A 689 -22.85 20.44 6.95
C PHE A 689 -21.43 20.51 7.51
N ARG A 690 -20.93 19.43 8.05
CA ARG A 690 -19.57 19.35 8.59
C ARG A 690 -18.52 19.39 7.49
N LYS A 691 -17.42 20.08 7.76
CA LYS A 691 -16.22 20.10 6.92
C LYS A 691 -15.08 19.36 7.63
N ARG A 692 -14.30 18.59 6.86
CA ARG A 692 -13.06 18.00 7.34
C ARG A 692 -11.90 18.29 6.40
N ASP A 693 -10.76 18.55 7.01
CA ASP A 693 -9.48 18.54 6.30
C ASP A 693 -9.01 17.10 6.14
N VAL A 694 -8.53 16.79 4.96
CA VAL A 694 -7.93 15.49 4.64
C VAL A 694 -6.42 15.66 4.69
N ILE A 695 -5.76 14.89 5.53
CA ILE A 695 -4.31 14.91 5.69
C ILE A 695 -3.75 13.59 5.20
N ILE A 696 -2.87 13.67 4.21
CA ILE A 696 -2.21 12.53 3.58
C ILE A 696 -0.76 12.54 4.04
N ASP A 697 -0.46 11.69 5.00
CA ASP A 697 0.90 11.51 5.50
C ASP A 697 1.56 10.37 4.69
N VAL A 698 2.65 10.66 3.99
CA VAL A 698 3.36 9.69 3.16
C VAL A 698 4.79 9.47 3.65
N GLU A 699 5.26 8.26 3.57
CA GLU A 699 6.66 7.90 3.74
C GLU A 699 7.20 7.36 2.41
N GLU A 700 8.16 8.08 1.82
CA GLU A 700 8.69 7.74 0.51
C GLU A 700 9.67 6.58 0.55
N THR A 701 9.62 5.74 -0.49
CA THR A 701 10.64 4.73 -0.75
C THR A 701 11.80 5.33 -1.54
N LYS A 702 12.95 4.66 -1.52
CA LYS A 702 14.03 5.00 -2.46
C LYS A 702 13.54 4.69 -3.88
N PRO A 703 13.42 5.69 -4.77
CA PRO A 703 12.79 5.51 -6.08
C PRO A 703 13.62 4.69 -7.06
N ARG A 704 14.91 4.50 -6.80
CA ARG A 704 15.84 3.78 -7.67
C ARG A 704 16.04 2.37 -7.17
N ILE A 705 15.74 1.40 -8.03
CA ILE A 705 15.87 -0.02 -7.77
C ILE A 705 16.79 -0.58 -8.85
N LEU A 706 17.82 -1.30 -8.42
CA LEU A 706 18.72 -2.03 -9.30
C LEU A 706 18.50 -3.53 -9.09
N ASP A 707 17.93 -4.16 -10.10
CA ASP A 707 17.73 -5.61 -10.15
C ASP A 707 18.79 -6.23 -11.06
N TYR A 708 19.44 -7.26 -10.59
CA TYR A 708 20.40 -8.00 -11.39
C TYR A 708 20.31 -9.50 -11.10
N GLY A 709 20.66 -10.29 -12.07
CA GLY A 709 20.63 -11.73 -11.90
C GLY A 709 21.26 -12.45 -13.06
N GLY A 710 21.42 -13.75 -12.88
CA GLY A 710 21.92 -14.65 -13.89
C GLY A 710 21.28 -16.02 -13.78
N GLY A 711 21.38 -16.77 -14.86
CA GLY A 711 20.82 -18.11 -14.93
C GLY A 711 21.31 -18.88 -16.14
N TYR A 712 20.79 -20.05 -16.30
CA TYR A 712 21.03 -20.91 -17.46
C TYR A 712 19.71 -21.32 -18.10
N SER A 713 19.63 -21.23 -19.42
CA SER A 713 18.49 -21.70 -20.19
C SER A 713 18.99 -22.65 -21.26
N THR A 714 18.31 -23.76 -21.45
CA THR A 714 18.62 -24.70 -22.53
C THR A 714 18.57 -24.06 -23.91
N ASP A 715 17.74 -23.02 -24.05
CA ASP A 715 17.52 -22.31 -25.30
C ASP A 715 18.60 -21.25 -25.60
N ASN A 716 18.98 -20.47 -24.57
CA ASN A 716 19.85 -19.30 -24.71
C ASN A 716 21.23 -19.49 -24.09
N GLY A 717 21.48 -20.62 -23.41
CA GLY A 717 22.71 -20.86 -22.65
C GLY A 717 22.77 -20.00 -21.37
N PRO A 718 23.97 -19.68 -20.87
CA PRO A 718 24.12 -18.79 -19.74
C PRO A 718 23.62 -17.38 -20.11
N LEU A 719 22.85 -16.79 -19.17
CA LEU A 719 22.27 -15.45 -19.33
C LEU A 719 22.50 -14.60 -18.09
N GLY A 720 22.67 -13.31 -18.31
CA GLY A 720 22.68 -12.30 -17.27
C GLY A 720 21.75 -11.16 -17.63
N PHE A 721 21.24 -10.48 -16.60
CA PHE A 721 20.46 -9.26 -16.79
C PHE A 721 20.75 -8.22 -15.71
N VAL A 722 20.60 -6.98 -16.09
CA VAL A 722 20.62 -5.81 -15.20
C VAL A 722 19.44 -4.92 -15.58
N GLU A 723 18.67 -4.53 -14.59
CA GLU A 723 17.56 -3.59 -14.74
C GLU A 723 17.67 -2.48 -13.72
N LEU A 724 17.75 -1.25 -14.20
CA LEU A 724 17.65 -0.04 -13.39
C LEU A 724 16.26 0.55 -13.59
N ARG A 725 15.47 0.58 -12.51
CA ARG A 725 14.13 1.14 -12.51
C ARG A 725 14.04 2.33 -11.55
N ASN A 726 13.33 3.37 -11.98
CA ASN A 726 12.97 4.50 -11.14
C ASN A 726 11.46 4.65 -11.13
N SER A 727 10.84 4.54 -9.94
CA SER A 727 9.38 4.61 -9.74
C SER A 727 8.84 6.03 -9.66
N ASN A 728 9.71 7.04 -9.54
CA ASN A 728 9.30 8.43 -9.34
C ASN A 728 10.21 9.40 -10.10
N LEU A 729 10.18 9.33 -11.44
CA LEU A 729 10.95 10.25 -12.28
C LEU A 729 10.50 11.70 -12.08
N PHE A 730 11.48 12.57 -11.76
CA PHE A 730 11.29 14.01 -11.56
C PHE A 730 10.26 14.36 -10.47
N GLY A 731 10.00 13.46 -9.53
CA GLY A 731 9.00 13.66 -8.48
C GLY A 731 7.54 13.66 -8.99
N GLN A 732 7.27 13.12 -10.17
CA GLN A 732 5.95 13.17 -10.81
C GLN A 732 5.21 11.83 -10.81
N LEU A 733 5.68 10.84 -10.02
CA LEU A 733 5.12 9.49 -9.96
C LEU A 733 5.04 8.82 -11.35
N ARG A 734 6.00 9.14 -12.21
CA ARG A 734 6.23 8.51 -13.50
C ARG A 734 7.30 7.45 -13.34
N GLN A 735 7.23 6.41 -14.13
CA GLN A 735 8.18 5.31 -14.04
C GLN A 735 9.10 5.29 -15.26
N GLY A 736 10.35 4.95 -15.04
CA GLY A 736 11.30 4.72 -16.11
C GLY A 736 12.16 3.51 -15.78
N ALA A 737 12.50 2.72 -16.79
CA ALA A 737 13.37 1.57 -16.64
C ALA A 737 14.34 1.45 -17.80
N VAL A 738 15.54 0.98 -17.49
CA VAL A 738 16.52 0.54 -18.47
C VAL A 738 16.87 -0.90 -18.17
N ARG A 739 16.62 -1.79 -19.13
CA ARG A 739 16.89 -3.22 -19.00
C ARG A 739 17.93 -3.67 -20.00
N LEU A 740 18.97 -4.29 -19.49
CA LEU A 740 20.00 -4.98 -20.27
C LEU A 740 19.87 -6.47 -20.01
N ARG A 741 19.82 -7.27 -21.06
CA ARG A 741 19.89 -8.73 -20.98
C ARG A 741 20.88 -9.22 -22.00
N ALA A 742 21.78 -10.08 -21.56
CA ALA A 742 22.78 -10.67 -22.43
C ALA A 742 22.86 -12.18 -22.21
N SER A 743 22.83 -12.91 -23.30
CA SER A 743 23.13 -14.34 -23.33
C SER A 743 23.99 -14.63 -24.56
N ARG A 744 24.46 -15.87 -24.73
CA ARG A 744 25.23 -16.24 -25.92
C ARG A 744 24.45 -16.00 -27.23
N ARG A 745 23.11 -16.18 -27.20
CA ARG A 745 22.25 -16.12 -28.39
C ARG A 745 21.35 -14.90 -28.45
N GLN A 746 21.11 -14.24 -27.32
CA GLN A 746 20.20 -13.10 -27.25
C GLN A 746 20.81 -11.94 -26.49
N GLN A 747 20.76 -10.78 -27.07
CA GLN A 747 21.15 -9.50 -26.47
C GLN A 747 19.96 -8.55 -26.59
N LEU A 748 19.62 -7.86 -25.50
CA LEU A 748 18.48 -6.95 -25.46
C LEU A 748 18.85 -5.71 -24.63
N LEU A 749 18.59 -4.57 -25.22
CA LEU A 749 18.59 -3.27 -24.55
C LEU A 749 17.22 -2.68 -24.70
N ARG A 750 16.57 -2.34 -23.57
CA ARG A 750 15.23 -1.76 -23.56
C ARG A 750 15.14 -0.57 -22.61
N PHE A 751 14.58 0.51 -23.12
CA PHE A 751 14.20 1.70 -22.37
C PHE A 751 12.67 1.74 -22.27
N GLU A 752 12.16 1.99 -21.08
CA GLU A 752 10.72 2.10 -20.82
C GLU A 752 10.43 3.39 -20.08
N TYR A 753 9.35 4.04 -20.46
CA TYR A 753 8.78 5.19 -19.78
C TYR A 753 7.28 4.96 -19.63
N PHE A 754 6.75 5.19 -18.45
CA PHE A 754 5.35 5.02 -18.14
C PHE A 754 4.82 6.21 -17.34
N ASP A 755 3.82 6.89 -17.90
CA ASP A 755 3.06 7.94 -17.23
C ASP A 755 1.63 7.43 -16.99
N PRO A 756 1.26 7.05 -15.76
CA PRO A 756 -0.05 6.49 -15.45
C PRO A 756 -1.19 7.52 -15.60
N ARG A 757 -0.89 8.82 -15.68
CA ARG A 757 -1.86 9.92 -15.71
C ARG A 757 -1.58 10.93 -16.81
N PHE A 758 -1.18 10.45 -17.97
CA PHE A 758 -0.81 11.28 -19.11
C PHE A 758 -1.92 12.23 -19.52
N ARG A 759 -3.17 11.74 -19.65
CA ARG A 759 -4.31 12.55 -20.06
C ARG A 759 -5.55 12.20 -19.25
N GLN A 760 -6.18 13.22 -18.67
CA GLN A 760 -7.48 13.06 -18.00
C GLN A 760 -8.62 13.02 -19.05
N TYR A 761 -9.62 12.16 -18.79
CA TYR A 761 -10.87 12.12 -19.53
C TYR A 761 -12.05 11.90 -18.59
N GLY A 762 -13.27 12.24 -19.04
CA GLY A 762 -14.46 12.27 -18.19
C GLY A 762 -14.66 13.62 -17.51
N GLY A 763 -15.81 13.80 -16.84
CA GLY A 763 -16.14 15.00 -16.07
C GLY A 763 -15.38 15.09 -14.75
N GLY A 764 -15.70 16.08 -13.92
CA GLY A 764 -15.20 16.19 -12.54
C GLY A 764 -15.79 15.12 -11.62
N GLY A 765 -15.22 15.00 -10.43
CA GLY A 765 -15.73 14.10 -9.37
C GLY A 765 -15.64 12.63 -9.72
N ASP A 766 -16.72 11.92 -9.53
CA ASP A 766 -16.83 10.45 -9.67
C ASP A 766 -16.43 9.89 -11.04
N THR A 767 -16.40 10.73 -12.08
CA THR A 767 -16.09 10.34 -13.45
C THR A 767 -14.66 10.66 -13.89
N ARG A 768 -13.84 11.21 -12.99
CA ARG A 768 -12.44 11.54 -13.28
C ARG A 768 -11.63 10.28 -13.55
N ARG A 769 -11.13 10.13 -14.76
CA ARG A 769 -10.34 8.99 -15.24
C ARG A 769 -9.13 9.46 -16.00
N PHE A 770 -8.09 8.63 -16.03
CA PHE A 770 -6.86 8.92 -16.74
C PHE A 770 -6.56 7.87 -17.81
N MET A 771 -6.00 8.35 -18.92
CA MET A 771 -5.36 7.53 -19.92
C MET A 771 -3.86 7.48 -19.60
N PRO A 772 -3.28 6.32 -19.34
CA PRO A 772 -1.83 6.20 -19.21
C PRO A 772 -1.13 6.29 -20.56
N LEU A 773 0.15 6.61 -20.55
CA LEU A 773 1.05 6.55 -21.70
C LEU A 773 2.23 5.65 -21.37
N ALA A 774 2.43 4.62 -22.16
CA ALA A 774 3.62 3.76 -22.13
C ALA A 774 4.44 3.97 -23.40
N LEU A 775 5.71 4.30 -23.24
CA LEU A 775 6.66 4.39 -24.34
C LEU A 775 7.76 3.36 -24.11
N SER A 776 8.14 2.64 -25.14
CA SER A 776 9.31 1.75 -25.07
C SER A 776 10.14 1.80 -26.32
N LEU A 777 11.46 1.74 -26.13
CA LEU A 777 12.46 1.67 -27.17
C LEU A 777 13.31 0.44 -26.91
N GLN A 778 13.37 -0.47 -27.85
CA GLN A 778 14.06 -1.75 -27.69
C GLN A 778 14.97 -2.04 -28.87
N TYR A 779 16.17 -2.44 -28.56
CA TYR A 779 17.07 -3.08 -29.52
C TYR A 779 17.32 -4.52 -29.07
N GLN A 780 17.10 -5.47 -29.95
CA GLN A 780 17.30 -6.88 -29.70
C GLN A 780 18.11 -7.50 -30.84
N ARG A 781 19.11 -8.26 -30.46
CA ARG A 781 19.82 -9.17 -31.36
C ARG A 781 19.58 -10.58 -30.90
N ASP A 782 19.16 -11.43 -31.83
CA ASP A 782 18.80 -12.83 -31.55
C ASP A 782 19.37 -13.76 -32.62
N SER A 783 20.13 -14.78 -32.21
CA SER A 783 20.68 -15.83 -33.08
C SER A 783 19.89 -17.14 -33.02
N THR A 784 18.64 -17.11 -32.46
CA THR A 784 17.77 -18.31 -32.40
C THR A 784 16.96 -18.57 -33.68
N VAL A 785 17.15 -17.74 -34.71
CA VAL A 785 16.46 -17.85 -36.01
C VAL A 785 16.53 -19.28 -36.60
N THR A 786 17.70 -19.87 -36.52
CA THR A 786 17.89 -21.25 -37.06
C THR A 786 17.03 -22.27 -36.35
N ARG A 787 16.79 -22.09 -35.05
CA ARG A 787 15.96 -23.00 -34.28
C ARG A 787 14.48 -22.88 -34.63
N PHE A 788 13.99 -21.66 -34.79
CA PHE A 788 12.63 -21.38 -35.24
C PHE A 788 12.33 -22.03 -36.59
N PHE A 789 13.24 -21.89 -37.55
CA PHE A 789 13.06 -22.49 -38.89
C PHE A 789 13.30 -23.99 -38.89
N ARG A 790 14.13 -24.51 -37.98
CA ARG A 790 14.34 -25.95 -37.86
C ARG A 790 13.06 -26.67 -37.41
N SER A 791 12.33 -26.11 -36.49
CA SER A 791 11.06 -26.67 -35.99
C SER A 791 9.94 -26.61 -37.05
N THR A 792 10.03 -25.68 -37.97
CA THR A 792 8.99 -25.44 -39.02
C THR A 792 9.20 -26.34 -40.27
N ILE A 793 10.42 -26.77 -40.51
CA ILE A 793 10.77 -27.41 -41.78
C ILE A 793 10.99 -28.93 -41.64
N ASP A 794 11.41 -29.45 -40.48
CA ASP A 794 11.74 -30.86 -40.41
C ASP A 794 11.35 -31.57 -39.12
N ARG A 795 10.52 -32.60 -39.29
CA ARG A 795 10.30 -33.64 -38.30
C ARG A 795 10.76 -34.96 -38.92
N GLY A 796 11.92 -35.44 -38.52
CA GLY A 796 12.20 -36.80 -38.77
C GLY A 796 13.54 -37.10 -39.39
N ASN A 797 14.14 -36.21 -40.07
CA ASN A 797 15.58 -36.26 -40.30
C ASN A 797 16.19 -35.06 -39.57
N GLU A 798 17.29 -35.21 -38.96
CA GLU A 798 18.11 -34.15 -38.39
C GLU A 798 18.49 -33.19 -39.53
N GLY A 799 17.48 -32.49 -40.06
CA GLY A 799 17.53 -31.71 -41.29
C GLY A 799 18.62 -30.68 -41.18
N ILE A 800 19.53 -30.72 -42.13
CA ILE A 800 20.56 -29.70 -42.32
C ILE A 800 19.85 -28.41 -42.74
N VAL A 801 19.45 -27.60 -41.74
CA VAL A 801 18.86 -26.30 -41.96
C VAL A 801 19.92 -25.26 -42.32
N GLN A 802 21.17 -25.61 -42.03
CA GLN A 802 22.32 -24.71 -42.17
C GLN A 802 23.47 -25.51 -42.82
N ARG A 803 24.12 -24.88 -43.82
CA ARG A 803 25.35 -25.39 -44.40
C ARG A 803 26.50 -25.13 -43.42
N LEU A 804 27.22 -26.21 -43.11
CA LEU A 804 28.39 -26.15 -42.21
C LEU A 804 29.61 -26.72 -42.93
N ASP A 805 30.80 -26.20 -42.64
CA ASP A 805 32.05 -26.79 -43.06
C ASP A 805 32.39 -28.03 -42.21
N GLU A 806 33.49 -28.73 -42.52
CA GLU A 806 33.94 -29.91 -41.77
C GLU A 806 34.22 -29.62 -40.29
N GLU A 807 34.51 -28.34 -39.96
CA GLU A 807 34.78 -27.88 -38.61
C GLU A 807 33.51 -27.42 -37.89
N GLY A 808 32.34 -27.45 -38.53
CA GLY A 808 31.04 -27.06 -37.97
C GLY A 808 30.76 -25.57 -38.03
N ASN A 809 31.50 -24.77 -38.80
CA ASN A 809 31.21 -23.33 -38.97
C ASN A 809 30.21 -23.10 -40.12
N PRO A 810 29.36 -22.11 -40.02
CA PRO A 810 28.40 -21.75 -41.06
C PRO A 810 29.12 -21.30 -42.34
N ILE A 811 28.72 -21.88 -43.49
CA ILE A 811 29.18 -21.50 -44.80
C ILE A 811 28.02 -21.13 -45.73
N ASP A 812 28.22 -20.25 -46.68
CA ASP A 812 27.26 -19.89 -47.71
C ASP A 812 27.21 -20.92 -48.86
N GLN A 813 26.42 -20.62 -49.88
CA GLN A 813 26.30 -21.46 -51.07
C GLN A 813 27.57 -21.60 -51.90
N PHE A 814 28.57 -20.72 -51.70
CA PHE A 814 29.86 -20.70 -52.39
C PHE A 814 30.97 -21.36 -51.55
N GLY A 815 30.63 -21.83 -50.33
CA GLY A 815 31.59 -22.40 -49.38
C GLY A 815 32.36 -21.37 -48.56
N GLU A 816 32.01 -20.11 -48.66
CA GLU A 816 32.62 -19.08 -47.83
C GLU A 816 32.05 -19.06 -46.41
N ARG A 817 32.92 -18.88 -45.40
CA ARG A 817 32.48 -18.83 -43.99
C ARG A 817 31.64 -17.59 -43.76
N THR A 818 30.48 -17.82 -43.20
CA THR A 818 29.56 -16.78 -42.75
C THR A 818 29.48 -16.75 -41.20
N GLY A 819 28.99 -15.68 -40.60
CA GLY A 819 28.65 -15.66 -39.19
C GLY A 819 27.36 -16.46 -38.90
N GLU A 820 27.08 -16.67 -37.64
CA GLU A 820 25.79 -17.22 -37.18
C GLU A 820 24.60 -16.37 -37.68
N PRO A 821 23.55 -16.97 -38.21
CA PRO A 821 22.35 -16.25 -38.63
C PRO A 821 21.74 -15.50 -37.45
N THR A 822 21.50 -14.21 -37.64
CA THR A 822 20.97 -13.38 -36.57
C THR A 822 19.84 -12.48 -37.07
N ILE A 823 18.88 -12.20 -36.16
CA ILE A 823 17.86 -11.18 -36.30
C ILE A 823 18.26 -9.98 -35.44
N ASN A 824 18.40 -8.83 -36.03
CA ASN A 824 18.47 -7.57 -35.32
C ASN A 824 17.10 -6.90 -35.43
N ARG A 825 16.55 -6.54 -34.30
CA ARG A 825 15.23 -5.92 -34.22
C ARG A 825 15.32 -4.63 -33.41
N PHE A 826 14.95 -3.54 -34.03
CA PHE A 826 14.72 -2.28 -33.38
C PHE A 826 13.22 -2.05 -33.29
N THR A 827 12.71 -1.75 -32.10
CA THR A 827 11.27 -1.55 -31.86
C THR A 827 11.06 -0.27 -31.07
N PHE A 828 10.20 0.60 -31.58
CA PHE A 828 9.60 1.70 -30.82
C PHE A 828 8.11 1.43 -30.65
N ASN A 829 7.62 1.54 -29.42
CA ASN A 829 6.22 1.33 -29.10
C ASN A 829 5.71 2.51 -28.25
N ALA A 830 4.56 3.05 -28.65
CA ALA A 830 3.79 4.02 -27.89
C ALA A 830 2.37 3.48 -27.71
N GLU A 831 1.95 3.33 -26.45
CA GLU A 831 0.66 2.74 -26.12
C GLU A 831 -0.08 3.60 -25.11
N THR A 832 -1.38 3.73 -25.33
CA THR A 832 -2.30 4.31 -24.36
C THR A 832 -3.55 3.46 -24.26
N GLN A 833 -4.26 3.57 -23.14
CA GLN A 833 -5.48 2.80 -22.92
C GLN A 833 -6.60 3.68 -22.38
N ARG A 834 -7.84 3.28 -22.68
CA ARG A 834 -9.05 3.92 -22.19
C ARG A 834 -10.06 2.88 -21.74
N ASN A 835 -10.53 3.01 -20.51
CA ASN A 835 -11.61 2.18 -20.01
C ASN A 835 -12.92 2.63 -20.67
N MET A 836 -13.64 1.67 -21.25
CA MET A 836 -14.87 1.90 -22.00
C MET A 836 -16.12 1.66 -21.16
N SER A 837 -15.99 0.92 -20.05
CA SER A 837 -17.09 0.62 -19.12
C SER A 837 -16.83 1.21 -17.74
N SER A 838 -17.90 1.45 -16.98
CA SER A 838 -17.81 1.97 -15.59
C SER A 838 -17.20 0.98 -14.61
N ASP A 839 -17.38 -0.30 -14.86
CA ASP A 839 -16.87 -1.42 -14.06
C ASP A 839 -15.44 -1.85 -14.41
N ASN A 840 -14.77 -1.11 -15.31
CA ASN A 840 -13.41 -1.40 -15.81
C ASN A 840 -13.25 -2.77 -16.49
N ARG A 841 -14.34 -3.44 -16.84
CA ARG A 841 -14.31 -4.75 -17.51
C ARG A 841 -14.06 -4.65 -19.02
N SER A 842 -14.13 -3.46 -19.59
CA SER A 842 -13.90 -3.23 -21.03
C SER A 842 -12.87 -2.11 -21.21
N THR A 843 -11.79 -2.40 -21.92
CA THR A 843 -10.68 -1.47 -22.15
C THR A 843 -10.31 -1.44 -23.62
N LEU A 844 -10.10 -0.25 -24.15
CA LEU A 844 -9.55 -0.01 -25.47
C LEU A 844 -8.10 0.42 -25.36
N PHE A 845 -7.21 -0.33 -25.98
CA PHE A 845 -5.80 0.01 -26.14
C PHE A 845 -5.59 0.61 -27.53
N LEU A 846 -4.84 1.68 -27.61
CA LEU A 846 -4.40 2.30 -28.85
C LEU A 846 -2.88 2.28 -28.88
N ARG A 847 -2.32 1.75 -29.97
CA ARG A 847 -0.86 1.56 -30.10
C ARG A 847 -0.35 2.15 -31.39
N TYR A 848 0.83 2.73 -31.32
CA TYR A 848 1.71 2.94 -32.44
C TYR A 848 2.97 2.12 -32.24
N ASN A 849 3.31 1.30 -33.25
CA ASN A 849 4.49 0.44 -33.19
C ASN A 849 5.30 0.65 -34.48
N TYR A 850 6.57 1.00 -34.29
CA TYR A 850 7.55 1.02 -35.38
C TYR A 850 8.56 -0.09 -35.11
N GLU A 851 8.84 -0.91 -36.14
CA GLU A 851 9.72 -2.06 -36.04
C GLU A 851 10.61 -2.11 -37.30
N ASP A 852 11.93 -2.21 -37.11
CA ASP A 852 12.91 -2.47 -38.17
C ASP A 852 13.57 -3.82 -37.84
N VAL A 853 13.28 -4.80 -38.64
CA VAL A 853 13.79 -6.17 -38.51
C VAL A 853 14.76 -6.43 -39.64
N ARG A 854 15.95 -6.86 -39.30
CA ARG A 854 16.98 -7.19 -40.29
C ARG A 854 17.59 -8.55 -39.98
N LEU A 855 17.64 -9.39 -41.03
CA LEU A 855 18.26 -10.68 -41.01
C LEU A 855 19.72 -10.56 -41.52
N TYR A 856 20.65 -11.08 -40.74
CA TYR A 856 22.07 -11.11 -41.09
C TYR A 856 22.57 -12.53 -41.16
N ASN A 857 23.58 -12.76 -42.00
CA ASN A 857 24.27 -14.04 -42.14
C ASN A 857 23.33 -15.21 -42.52
N ILE A 858 22.25 -14.92 -43.29
CA ILE A 858 21.28 -15.92 -43.72
C ILE A 858 21.79 -16.82 -44.84
N GLY A 859 22.92 -16.47 -45.50
CA GLY A 859 23.50 -17.23 -46.62
C GLY A 859 23.81 -18.67 -46.29
N SER A 860 24.08 -19.00 -45.04
CA SER A 860 24.29 -20.36 -44.58
C SER A 860 23.00 -21.17 -44.45
N LEU A 861 21.84 -20.54 -44.47
CA LEU A 861 20.55 -21.24 -44.34
C LEU A 861 20.10 -21.81 -45.68
N LEU A 862 19.65 -23.09 -45.68
CA LEU A 862 19.10 -23.74 -46.88
C LEU A 862 17.84 -23.04 -47.41
N ILE A 863 17.12 -22.31 -46.51
CA ILE A 863 15.90 -21.57 -46.83
C ILE A 863 16.18 -20.10 -47.15
N GLU A 864 17.44 -19.73 -47.35
CA GLU A 864 17.84 -18.33 -47.68
C GLU A 864 17.01 -17.75 -48.82
N PRO A 865 16.72 -18.47 -49.92
CA PRO A 865 15.92 -17.92 -51.00
C PRO A 865 14.49 -17.52 -50.56
N ILE A 866 13.90 -18.25 -49.63
CA ILE A 866 12.58 -17.93 -49.07
C ILE A 866 12.63 -16.73 -48.11
N LEU A 867 13.77 -16.54 -47.46
CA LEU A 867 13.97 -15.45 -46.48
C LEU A 867 14.49 -14.17 -47.12
N ARG A 868 15.05 -14.24 -48.31
CA ARG A 868 15.66 -13.11 -49.00
C ARG A 868 14.72 -11.90 -49.14
N PRO A 869 13.43 -12.06 -49.48
CA PRO A 869 12.46 -10.97 -49.55
C PRO A 869 12.20 -10.30 -48.20
N ASP A 870 12.40 -11.05 -47.09
CA ASP A 870 12.18 -10.61 -45.73
C ASP A 870 13.47 -10.17 -45.00
N ARG A 871 14.60 -10.04 -45.76
CA ARG A 871 15.92 -9.70 -45.19
C ARG A 871 15.90 -8.35 -44.43
N ALA A 872 15.09 -7.41 -44.87
CA ALA A 872 14.93 -6.11 -44.23
C ALA A 872 13.47 -5.69 -44.24
N VAL A 873 12.77 -5.87 -43.15
CA VAL A 873 11.36 -5.53 -43.00
C VAL A 873 11.20 -4.36 -42.04
N ARG A 874 10.67 -3.25 -42.54
CA ARG A 874 10.29 -2.11 -41.70
C ARG A 874 8.77 -2.00 -41.65
N LEU A 875 8.22 -2.00 -40.45
CA LEU A 875 6.80 -1.93 -40.21
C LEU A 875 6.48 -0.69 -39.38
N SER A 876 5.52 0.06 -39.80
CA SER A 876 4.94 1.15 -39.02
C SER A 876 3.45 0.89 -38.91
N ARG A 877 2.99 0.60 -37.68
CA ARG A 877 1.66 0.05 -37.43
C ARG A 877 0.89 0.93 -36.47
N LEU A 878 -0.35 1.21 -36.81
CA LEU A 878 -1.37 1.70 -35.89
C LEU A 878 -2.24 0.52 -35.45
N GLY A 879 -2.38 0.31 -34.15
CA GLY A 879 -3.15 -0.78 -33.59
C GLY A 879 -4.22 -0.30 -32.64
N ALA A 880 -5.34 -1.01 -32.64
CA ALA A 880 -6.41 -0.84 -31.68
C ALA A 880 -6.81 -2.23 -31.15
N THR A 881 -6.75 -2.40 -29.83
CA THR A 881 -7.15 -3.66 -29.18
C THR A 881 -8.26 -3.38 -28.19
N PHE A 882 -9.42 -3.97 -28.41
CA PHE A 882 -10.52 -3.96 -27.45
C PHE A 882 -10.44 -5.24 -26.61
N VAL A 883 -10.46 -5.09 -25.30
CA VAL A 883 -10.44 -6.20 -24.34
C VAL A 883 -11.68 -6.10 -23.45
N ARG A 884 -12.42 -7.19 -23.36
CA ARG A 884 -13.50 -7.37 -22.37
C ARG A 884 -13.22 -8.60 -21.52
N ASP A 885 -13.10 -8.40 -20.21
CA ASP A 885 -12.81 -9.47 -19.25
C ASP A 885 -13.87 -9.48 -18.16
N THR A 886 -14.72 -10.49 -18.18
CA THR A 886 -15.78 -10.71 -17.17
C THR A 886 -15.53 -11.96 -16.35
N ARG A 887 -14.33 -12.55 -16.43
CA ARG A 887 -13.97 -13.75 -15.69
C ARG A 887 -13.98 -13.48 -14.17
N ASP A 888 -14.39 -14.48 -13.41
CA ASP A 888 -14.35 -14.48 -11.95
C ASP A 888 -12.92 -14.50 -11.39
N SER A 889 -11.96 -15.10 -12.10
CA SER A 889 -10.54 -15.12 -11.79
C SER A 889 -9.71 -14.97 -13.07
N GLN A 890 -8.59 -14.24 -12.99
CA GLN A 890 -7.67 -14.12 -14.12
C GLN A 890 -6.80 -15.37 -14.33
N PHE A 891 -6.49 -16.08 -13.25
CA PHE A 891 -5.57 -17.23 -13.28
C PHE A 891 -6.31 -18.57 -13.36
N ASP A 892 -7.41 -18.71 -12.63
CA ASP A 892 -8.22 -19.93 -12.55
C ASP A 892 -9.69 -19.57 -12.72
N ALA A 893 -10.04 -19.28 -13.99
CA ALA A 893 -11.38 -18.86 -14.34
C ALA A 893 -12.35 -20.03 -14.32
N THR A 894 -13.46 -19.91 -13.59
CA THR A 894 -14.55 -20.89 -13.55
C THR A 894 -15.79 -20.40 -14.29
N ARG A 895 -16.02 -19.11 -14.37
CA ARG A 895 -17.16 -18.48 -15.03
C ARG A 895 -16.73 -17.19 -15.76
N GLY A 896 -17.55 -16.77 -16.72
CA GLY A 896 -17.34 -15.52 -17.43
C GLY A 896 -16.72 -15.70 -18.81
N GLU A 897 -16.35 -14.59 -19.39
CA GLU A 897 -15.80 -14.53 -20.76
C GLU A 897 -14.60 -13.59 -20.84
N PHE A 898 -13.73 -13.88 -21.77
CA PHE A 898 -12.59 -13.04 -22.14
C PHE A 898 -12.61 -12.86 -23.66
N LEU A 899 -12.79 -11.64 -24.11
CA LEU A 899 -12.83 -11.26 -25.52
C LEU A 899 -11.69 -10.28 -25.80
N THR A 900 -10.89 -10.58 -26.81
CA THR A 900 -9.95 -9.63 -27.41
C THR A 900 -10.25 -9.46 -28.89
N LEU A 901 -10.37 -8.22 -29.33
CA LEU A 901 -10.43 -7.82 -30.72
C LEU A 901 -9.22 -6.95 -31.01
N ASP A 902 -8.28 -7.44 -31.79
CA ASP A 902 -7.06 -6.74 -32.17
C ASP A 902 -7.11 -6.38 -33.64
N TYR A 903 -6.90 -5.13 -33.97
CA TYR A 903 -6.76 -4.63 -35.32
C TYR A 903 -5.47 -3.86 -35.47
N ALA A 904 -4.65 -4.21 -36.47
CA ALA A 904 -3.42 -3.51 -36.78
C ALA A 904 -3.42 -3.13 -38.25
N LEU A 905 -3.09 -1.88 -38.53
CA LEU A 905 -2.95 -1.31 -39.86
C LEU A 905 -1.49 -0.85 -40.05
N ALA A 906 -0.77 -1.54 -40.89
CA ALA A 906 0.58 -1.16 -41.32
C ALA A 906 0.51 -0.32 -42.62
N LEU A 907 1.23 0.80 -42.60
CA LEU A 907 1.24 1.73 -43.72
C LEU A 907 2.66 2.14 -44.09
N ARG A 908 2.96 2.15 -45.41
CA ARG A 908 4.23 2.65 -45.92
C ARG A 908 4.40 4.15 -45.69
N GLN A 909 3.30 4.92 -45.78
CA GLN A 909 3.31 6.38 -45.55
C GLN A 909 3.79 6.76 -44.14
N LEU A 910 3.73 5.85 -43.20
CA LEU A 910 4.21 6.06 -41.82
C LEU A 910 5.68 5.62 -41.63
N GLY A 911 6.42 5.35 -42.72
CA GLY A 911 7.83 4.97 -42.67
C GLY A 911 8.12 3.46 -42.73
N GLY A 912 7.09 2.63 -42.92
CA GLY A 912 7.24 1.20 -43.21
C GLY A 912 7.63 0.92 -44.65
N ASN A 913 7.92 -0.33 -44.98
CA ASN A 913 8.11 -0.79 -46.36
C ASN A 913 6.95 -1.67 -46.87
N LEU A 914 6.02 -2.01 -46.01
CA LEU A 914 4.85 -2.82 -46.34
C LEU A 914 3.55 -2.14 -45.90
N SER A 915 2.45 -2.44 -46.61
CA SER A 915 1.11 -2.02 -46.25
C SER A 915 0.19 -3.22 -46.18
N PHE A 916 -0.34 -3.46 -44.98
CA PHE A 916 -1.29 -4.56 -44.74
C PHE A 916 -2.19 -4.22 -43.55
N ASN A 917 -3.31 -4.91 -43.47
CA ASN A 917 -4.14 -4.94 -42.30
C ASN A 917 -4.16 -6.35 -41.71
N LYS A 918 -4.31 -6.42 -40.40
CA LYS A 918 -4.36 -7.65 -39.63
C LYS A 918 -5.44 -7.53 -38.57
N PHE A 919 -6.34 -8.48 -38.56
CA PHE A 919 -7.41 -8.57 -37.58
C PHE A 919 -7.27 -9.90 -36.84
N GLN A 920 -7.41 -9.86 -35.53
CA GLN A 920 -7.41 -11.06 -34.70
C GLN A 920 -8.52 -10.96 -33.65
N LEU A 921 -9.33 -11.99 -33.58
CA LEU A 921 -10.32 -12.20 -32.54
C LEU A 921 -9.87 -13.37 -31.70
N ASN A 922 -9.92 -13.22 -30.39
CA ASN A 922 -9.79 -14.32 -29.43
C ASN A 922 -10.96 -14.24 -28.45
N TYR A 923 -11.76 -15.28 -28.40
CA TYR A 923 -12.90 -15.39 -27.52
C TYR A 923 -12.79 -16.65 -26.68
N ARG A 924 -12.79 -16.48 -25.35
CA ARG A 924 -12.75 -17.56 -24.38
C ARG A 924 -13.96 -17.48 -23.49
N ARG A 925 -14.58 -18.61 -23.22
CA ARG A 925 -15.72 -18.68 -22.32
C ARG A 925 -15.58 -19.86 -21.37
N TYR A 926 -15.99 -19.62 -20.12
CA TYR A 926 -15.90 -20.54 -19.03
C TYR A 926 -17.29 -20.81 -18.45
N TYR A 927 -17.65 -22.07 -18.33
CA TYR A 927 -18.90 -22.52 -17.73
C TYR A 927 -18.60 -23.51 -16.64
N LYS A 928 -19.11 -23.25 -15.43
CA LYS A 928 -19.09 -24.21 -14.35
C LYS A 928 -20.23 -25.21 -14.55
N LEU A 929 -19.93 -26.45 -14.84
CA LEU A 929 -20.86 -27.56 -14.95
C LEU A 929 -21.06 -28.12 -13.51
N GLY A 930 -22.13 -27.78 -12.86
CA GLY A 930 -22.61 -28.22 -11.55
C GLY A 930 -21.82 -29.21 -10.70
N GLU A 931 -22.08 -29.20 -9.41
CA GLU A 931 -21.33 -29.88 -8.32
C GLU A 931 -21.66 -31.37 -8.10
N ARG A 932 -22.24 -32.09 -9.07
CA ARG A 932 -22.62 -33.50 -8.88
C ARG A 932 -21.45 -34.49 -8.70
N LEU A 933 -20.26 -34.08 -9.05
CA LEU A 933 -19.00 -34.77 -8.76
C LEU A 933 -18.19 -33.84 -7.85
N ARG A 934 -17.72 -34.32 -6.73
CA ARG A 934 -16.96 -33.64 -5.64
C ARG A 934 -15.83 -32.67 -6.06
N ARG A 935 -15.71 -32.37 -7.34
CA ARG A 935 -14.79 -31.37 -7.92
C ARG A 935 -15.56 -30.47 -8.88
N SER A 936 -15.30 -29.16 -8.82
CA SER A 936 -15.89 -28.23 -9.78
C SER A 936 -15.40 -28.58 -11.17
N THR A 937 -16.30 -29.04 -12.05
CA THR A 937 -15.96 -29.26 -13.46
C THR A 937 -16.23 -27.98 -14.22
N VAL A 938 -15.22 -27.45 -14.91
CA VAL A 938 -15.32 -26.25 -15.72
C VAL A 938 -15.18 -26.64 -17.19
N LEU A 939 -16.16 -26.25 -18.00
CA LEU A 939 -16.08 -26.31 -19.45
C LEU A 939 -15.48 -25.00 -19.95
N ALA A 940 -14.31 -25.08 -20.59
CA ALA A 940 -13.64 -23.93 -21.19
C ALA A 940 -13.57 -24.08 -22.71
N GLY A 941 -14.02 -23.08 -23.42
CA GLY A 941 -13.91 -22.99 -24.88
C GLY A 941 -13.05 -21.82 -25.30
N ASN A 942 -12.26 -21.98 -26.36
CA ASN A 942 -11.47 -20.91 -26.98
C ASN A 942 -11.67 -20.92 -28.49
N ILE A 943 -11.97 -19.77 -29.07
CA ILE A 943 -12.07 -19.54 -30.51
C ILE A 943 -11.09 -18.44 -30.85
N THR A 944 -10.20 -18.70 -31.81
CA THR A 944 -9.28 -17.71 -32.33
C THR A 944 -9.47 -17.61 -33.85
N LEU A 945 -9.71 -16.41 -34.35
CA LEU A 945 -9.82 -16.11 -35.76
C LEU A 945 -8.78 -15.04 -36.13
N GLY A 946 -8.00 -15.29 -37.17
CA GLY A 946 -7.01 -14.35 -37.69
C GLY A 946 -7.26 -14.11 -39.17
N LEU A 947 -7.33 -12.83 -39.54
CA LEU A 947 -7.46 -12.37 -40.93
C LEU A 947 -6.36 -11.36 -41.20
N ALA A 948 -5.67 -11.51 -42.32
CA ALA A 948 -4.68 -10.54 -42.74
C ALA A 948 -4.71 -10.37 -44.26
N ASN A 949 -4.56 -9.15 -44.71
CA ASN A 949 -4.55 -8.82 -46.12
C ASN A 949 -3.45 -7.80 -46.42
N LEU A 950 -2.59 -8.12 -47.36
CA LEU A 950 -1.54 -7.24 -47.87
C LEU A 950 -2.12 -6.49 -49.05
N PHE A 951 -1.98 -5.18 -49.07
CA PHE A 951 -2.41 -4.32 -50.14
C PHE A 951 -1.24 -3.48 -50.67
N ASN A 952 -1.28 -3.12 -51.94
CA ASN A 952 -0.22 -2.42 -52.64
C ASN A 952 1.13 -3.19 -52.53
N PRO A 953 1.19 -4.44 -53.03
CA PRO A 953 2.42 -5.22 -53.03
C PRO A 953 3.55 -4.49 -53.77
N ARG A 954 4.79 -4.80 -53.39
CA ARG A 954 5.98 -4.24 -54.02
C ARG A 954 6.95 -5.38 -54.26
N ASP A 955 7.73 -5.29 -55.30
CA ASP A 955 8.85 -6.18 -55.52
C ASP A 955 9.83 -6.16 -54.29
N ARG A 956 9.87 -7.25 -53.55
CA ARG A 956 10.69 -7.41 -52.34
C ARG A 956 11.95 -8.22 -52.63
N ASN A 957 11.95 -9.00 -53.72
CA ASN A 957 13.06 -9.86 -54.13
C ASN A 957 13.91 -9.24 -55.25
N ASP A 958 13.56 -7.96 -55.63
CA ASP A 958 14.27 -7.19 -56.65
C ASP A 958 14.42 -7.92 -58.01
N ASN A 959 13.41 -8.70 -58.41
CA ASN A 959 13.37 -9.44 -59.67
C ASN A 959 12.66 -8.64 -60.81
N GLY A 960 12.16 -7.44 -60.53
CA GLY A 960 11.50 -6.55 -61.48
C GLY A 960 10.04 -6.89 -61.72
N VAL A 961 9.46 -7.90 -61.10
CA VAL A 961 8.05 -8.33 -61.26
C VAL A 961 7.40 -8.50 -59.88
N ILE A 962 6.13 -8.13 -59.76
CA ILE A 962 5.36 -8.41 -58.53
C ILE A 962 4.82 -9.82 -58.64
N ASP A 963 5.46 -10.72 -57.95
CA ASP A 963 5.14 -12.17 -57.92
C ASP A 963 4.32 -12.58 -56.69
N ASP A 964 4.07 -13.87 -56.50
CA ASP A 964 3.27 -14.39 -55.39
C ASP A 964 3.96 -14.19 -54.03
N VAL A 965 5.31 -14.15 -53.99
CA VAL A 965 6.07 -13.87 -52.76
C VAL A 965 5.82 -12.44 -52.29
N ASP A 966 5.72 -11.47 -53.23
CA ASP A 966 5.45 -10.08 -52.92
C ASP A 966 4.03 -9.84 -52.42
N ARG A 967 3.10 -10.71 -52.80
CA ARG A 967 1.70 -10.67 -52.41
C ARG A 967 1.41 -11.33 -51.06
N THR A 968 2.40 -12.05 -50.51
CA THR A 968 2.27 -12.73 -49.20
C THR A 968 2.81 -11.86 -48.07
N LEU A 969 2.29 -12.04 -46.85
CA LEU A 969 2.85 -11.40 -45.67
C LEU A 969 4.24 -11.93 -45.36
N PRO A 970 5.14 -11.09 -44.82
CA PRO A 970 6.40 -11.53 -44.26
C PRO A 970 6.16 -12.64 -43.24
N ILE A 971 7.13 -13.55 -43.11
CA ILE A 971 7.00 -14.71 -42.22
C ILE A 971 6.74 -14.28 -40.77
N SER A 972 7.32 -13.15 -40.33
CA SER A 972 7.13 -12.58 -38.99
C SER A 972 5.69 -12.12 -38.69
N GLU A 973 4.88 -11.90 -39.71
CA GLU A 973 3.50 -11.39 -39.59
C GLU A 973 2.43 -12.44 -39.90
N ARG A 974 2.82 -13.65 -40.26
CA ARG A 974 1.89 -14.77 -40.49
C ARG A 974 1.35 -15.32 -39.17
N PHE A 975 0.19 -15.97 -39.26
CA PHE A 975 -0.39 -16.68 -38.12
C PHE A 975 0.17 -18.10 -38.04
N PHE A 976 0.63 -18.47 -36.84
CA PHE A 976 1.13 -19.79 -36.54
C PHE A 976 0.30 -20.43 -35.43
N SER A 977 0.26 -21.78 -35.42
CA SER A 977 -0.41 -22.56 -34.38
C SER A 977 0.49 -23.69 -33.92
N GLY A 978 0.31 -24.12 -32.68
CA GLY A 978 1.09 -25.13 -31.98
C GLY A 978 1.75 -24.61 -30.71
N GLY A 979 2.08 -25.49 -29.82
CA GLY A 979 2.67 -25.16 -28.51
C GLY A 979 1.65 -25.03 -27.38
N SER A 980 2.15 -24.70 -26.19
CA SER A 980 1.37 -24.73 -24.96
C SER A 980 0.23 -23.72 -24.90
N THR A 981 0.29 -22.66 -25.71
CA THR A 981 -0.66 -21.53 -25.66
C THR A 981 -1.73 -21.56 -26.74
N THR A 982 -1.48 -22.21 -27.87
CA THR A 982 -2.41 -22.25 -29.02
C THR A 982 -3.02 -23.62 -29.22
N LEU A 983 -2.22 -24.64 -29.52
CA LEU A 983 -2.67 -26.03 -29.75
C LEU A 983 -1.72 -26.98 -29.06
N ARG A 984 -2.12 -27.54 -27.92
CA ARG A 984 -1.33 -28.51 -27.15
C ARG A 984 -1.24 -29.84 -27.91
N GLY A 985 -0.14 -30.52 -27.77
CA GLY A 985 0.14 -31.77 -28.49
C GLY A 985 0.96 -31.56 -29.76
N PHE A 986 1.14 -30.35 -30.20
CA PHE A 986 2.06 -29.94 -31.25
C PHE A 986 3.21 -29.14 -30.65
N GLY A 987 4.41 -29.22 -31.24
CA GLY A 987 5.52 -28.35 -30.90
C GLY A 987 5.18 -26.89 -31.21
N TYR A 988 6.00 -25.97 -30.73
CA TYR A 988 5.80 -24.53 -30.91
C TYR A 988 5.76 -24.21 -32.42
N GLU A 989 4.64 -23.62 -32.89
CA GLU A 989 4.39 -23.24 -34.28
C GLU A 989 4.38 -24.40 -35.28
N GLU A 990 4.23 -25.65 -34.83
CA GLU A 990 4.28 -26.84 -35.68
C GLU A 990 2.93 -27.29 -36.26
N ALA A 991 1.82 -26.76 -35.78
CA ALA A 991 0.48 -27.12 -36.26
C ALA A 991 0.06 -26.22 -37.43
N GLY A 992 -0.01 -26.79 -38.60
CA GLY A 992 -0.47 -26.07 -39.81
C GLY A 992 -0.18 -26.82 -41.11
N PRO A 993 -0.65 -26.32 -42.26
CA PRO A 993 -0.36 -26.88 -43.57
C PRO A 993 1.17 -26.82 -43.80
N ARG A 994 1.70 -27.87 -44.34
CA ARG A 994 3.12 -27.96 -44.70
C ARG A 994 3.28 -28.26 -46.19
N VAL A 995 4.33 -27.68 -46.77
CA VAL A 995 4.71 -27.88 -48.16
C VAL A 995 6.06 -28.58 -48.19
N VAL A 996 6.19 -29.56 -49.00
CA VAL A 996 7.49 -30.20 -49.23
C VAL A 996 8.39 -29.20 -49.94
N ALA A 997 9.55 -28.89 -49.34
CA ALA A 997 10.53 -28.04 -50.02
C ALA A 997 11.02 -28.74 -51.30
N PRO A 998 11.08 -28.06 -52.45
CA PRO A 998 11.63 -28.64 -53.66
C PRO A 998 13.05 -29.16 -53.43
N GLN A 999 13.36 -30.30 -53.99
CA GLN A 999 14.72 -30.89 -53.88
C GLN A 999 15.84 -29.95 -54.27
N CYS A 1000 15.55 -28.99 -55.13
CA CYS A 1000 16.45 -27.92 -55.55
C CYS A 1000 17.05 -27.10 -54.38
N PHE A 1001 16.32 -26.93 -53.28
CA PHE A 1001 16.83 -26.21 -52.11
C PHE A 1001 17.86 -27.05 -51.32
N LEU A 1002 17.91 -28.36 -51.54
CA LEU A 1002 18.83 -29.29 -50.91
C LEU A 1002 20.13 -29.47 -51.70
N LEU A 1003 20.20 -29.00 -52.95
CA LEU A 1003 21.35 -29.09 -53.80
C LEU A 1003 22.25 -27.88 -53.68
N SER A 1004 23.58 -28.11 -53.68
CA SER A 1004 24.54 -27.02 -53.69
C SER A 1004 25.54 -27.27 -54.82
N PRO A 1005 25.71 -26.34 -55.77
CA PRO A 1005 24.93 -25.15 -55.99
C PRO A 1005 23.49 -25.39 -56.47
N ILE A 1006 22.55 -24.52 -56.17
CA ILE A 1006 21.16 -24.62 -56.62
C ILE A 1006 21.13 -24.47 -58.14
N PRO A 1007 20.59 -25.46 -58.88
CA PRO A 1007 20.52 -25.36 -60.34
C PRO A 1007 19.71 -24.13 -60.77
N SER A 1008 20.18 -23.43 -61.80
CA SER A 1008 19.52 -22.26 -62.39
C SER A 1008 18.06 -22.52 -62.85
N THR A 1009 17.70 -23.78 -62.99
CA THR A 1009 16.36 -24.25 -63.38
C THR A 1009 15.38 -24.41 -62.24
N CYS A 1010 15.81 -24.24 -61.00
CA CYS A 1010 14.91 -24.26 -59.84
C CYS A 1010 14.19 -22.92 -59.74
N GLY A 1011 13.00 -22.82 -60.30
CA GLY A 1011 12.12 -21.66 -60.03
C GLY A 1011 11.67 -21.65 -58.54
N LEU A 1012 11.59 -20.47 -57.98
CA LEU A 1012 10.98 -20.19 -56.66
C LEU A 1012 9.46 -20.36 -56.76
#